data_054da38c16c6678c1bb24dee05a97923
#
_entry.id   054da38c16c6678c1bb24dee05a97923
#
_cell.length_a   1.000
_cell.length_b   1.000
_cell.length_c   1.000
_cell.angle_alpha   90.00
_cell.angle_beta   90.00
_cell.angle_gamma   90.00
#
_symmetry.space_group_name_H-M   'P 1'
#
loop_
_entity.id
_entity.type
_entity.pdbx_description
1 polymer ?
#
loop_
_entity_poly.entity_id
_entity_poly.type
_entity_poly.pdbx_seq_one_letter_code
_entity_poly.pdbx_strand_id
1 'polypeptide(L)'
;MKWGDIKLIFTLLLGWLVFSVNAQVDHWETIVFDHDNWKYFIPDNAVPDWNTLNFDDNTWPNGEGGFGFGDNDDSTTIPTGTICLYQRISFNVSNVNLIHQLVLNMDYDDGFIAYLNGVEIARGGIDQGIYPAFNEPSSASHEAVMYTGGYPDQFILNPSTTSTLLLNRTNVLSIETHNQSTNSSDFTSRAFLHAGLINATSPFQPTPSWFTPPFSFYTSNLPIVVVDTYGITIPDEPKINGSMGIINNGPGQINSLNDAFNEFNGLIAIERRGSSSNGFPAKSYGLETRGPNSVNYNASIFDWPADNDWILYAPYTDKALMRNVLTYQMGRDQGRWAPRTQFCELVLNGEYMGIYVFMERIKVNPGRVDINPLTPSDTLDNELTGGYIFKVDKTTAGGVIAWESPYYGAAPSTNYTTFQLHDPDITALHPYQLNYLQGYVTTWEEILMDSLLFDHPLVGYRQFMDVGSFIDFFLANEITKNVDGYRISTFLFKERFSEGGKIHAGPLWDFNIALGNSDYCNGPNVEGWEMDFNNFCAGGLDNPFWWHRLLQDSTYANETHCRWQELRAGKWSDAHLLSYIDSVAATLQEASLRHFQRWPILGNYVWPNNFIGNTYQEEIDYLKSWIVQRTAWMDSNMFGNACDLSLVIHPSIAHDEMVIYPNPIERDGTLHIQSEFPIENIALFDGMGKAVQLTGAASNAGRSYTFLLNNLPAGFYTLKIYSKNNNITIKKILIQ
;
A
#
# COMPACT_ATOMS: atom_id res chain seq x y z
N MET A 1 42.45 -20.43 -52.01
CA MET A 1 41.13 -19.80 -52.13
C MET A 1 40.83 -19.11 -50.82
N LYS A 2 40.69 -17.80 -50.84
CA LYS A 2 40.55 -16.93 -49.67
C LYS A 2 39.09 -16.97 -49.20
N TRP A 3 38.90 -17.10 -47.90
CA TRP A 3 37.60 -16.90 -47.22
C TRP A 3 37.41 -15.40 -46.96
N GLY A 4 36.30 -14.87 -47.46
CA GLY A 4 35.95 -13.47 -47.28
C GLY A 4 35.10 -13.27 -46.03
N ASP A 5 35.43 -12.23 -45.29
CA ASP A 5 34.76 -11.74 -44.09
C ASP A 5 33.36 -11.23 -44.40
N ILE A 6 32.34 -11.83 -43.77
CA ILE A 6 31.00 -11.24 -43.67
C ILE A 6 30.91 -10.54 -42.32
N LYS A 7 31.04 -9.21 -42.33
CA LYS A 7 30.68 -8.33 -41.22
C LYS A 7 29.17 -8.21 -41.12
N LEU A 8 28.58 -8.82 -40.12
CA LEU A 8 27.19 -8.60 -39.73
C LEU A 8 27.09 -7.24 -39.04
N ILE A 9 26.50 -6.27 -39.69
CA ILE A 9 26.16 -4.96 -39.09
C ILE A 9 24.87 -5.16 -38.29
N PHE A 10 24.99 -5.26 -36.98
CA PHE A 10 23.87 -5.12 -36.07
C PHE A 10 23.51 -3.62 -35.96
N THR A 11 22.46 -3.21 -36.65
CA THR A 11 21.88 -1.88 -36.46
C THR A 11 21.01 -1.95 -35.19
N LEU A 12 21.51 -1.45 -34.06
CA LEU A 12 20.73 -1.16 -32.88
C LEU A 12 19.73 -0.06 -33.25
N LEU A 13 18.48 -0.43 -33.45
CA LEU A 13 17.34 0.48 -33.35
C LEU A 13 17.15 0.84 -31.87
N LEU A 14 17.84 1.89 -31.41
CA LEU A 14 17.41 2.62 -30.20
C LEU A 14 16.09 3.31 -30.56
N GLY A 15 14.99 2.69 -30.21
CA GLY A 15 13.71 3.39 -30.13
C GLY A 15 13.83 4.49 -29.06
N TRP A 16 13.96 5.73 -29.52
CA TRP A 16 13.75 6.89 -28.68
C TRP A 16 12.27 6.89 -28.29
N LEU A 17 11.96 6.41 -27.09
CA LEU A 17 10.71 6.76 -26.44
C LEU A 17 10.78 8.27 -26.17
N VAL A 18 10.14 9.04 -27.03
CA VAL A 18 9.91 10.46 -26.80
C VAL A 18 8.89 10.54 -25.67
N PHE A 19 9.39 10.62 -24.44
CA PHE A 19 8.54 11.04 -23.33
C PHE A 19 8.13 12.49 -23.62
N SER A 20 6.83 12.70 -23.78
CA SER A 20 6.27 14.05 -23.80
C SER A 20 6.62 14.68 -22.46
N VAL A 21 7.46 15.71 -22.49
CA VAL A 21 7.65 16.61 -21.36
C VAL A 21 6.25 17.15 -21.04
N ASN A 22 5.66 16.72 -19.93
CA ASN A 22 4.40 17.29 -19.47
C ASN A 22 4.69 18.74 -19.08
N ALA A 23 4.35 19.66 -19.95
CA ALA A 23 4.49 21.09 -19.69
C ALA A 23 3.56 21.43 -18.52
N GLN A 24 4.09 22.09 -17.50
CA GLN A 24 3.30 22.60 -16.36
C GLN A 24 2.37 23.71 -16.83
N VAL A 25 1.15 23.72 -16.34
CA VAL A 25 0.24 24.87 -16.52
C VAL A 25 0.82 26.06 -15.75
N ASP A 26 1.11 27.14 -16.46
CA ASP A 26 1.60 28.40 -15.88
C ASP A 26 0.45 29.19 -15.26
N HIS A 27 -0.66 29.32 -15.99
CA HIS A 27 -1.88 29.96 -15.51
C HIS A 27 -3.11 29.48 -16.28
N TRP A 28 -4.28 29.89 -15.79
CA TRP A 28 -5.57 29.51 -16.37
C TRP A 28 -6.28 30.75 -16.95
N GLU A 29 -6.92 30.57 -18.10
CA GLU A 29 -7.75 31.53 -18.77
C GLU A 29 -9.06 30.93 -19.24
N THR A 30 -10.07 31.76 -19.47
CA THR A 30 -11.40 31.31 -19.95
C THR A 30 -11.53 31.60 -21.44
N ILE A 31 -11.81 30.53 -22.21
CA ILE A 31 -12.07 30.60 -23.66
C ILE A 31 -13.52 30.91 -23.95
N VAL A 32 -14.45 30.31 -23.18
CA VAL A 32 -15.90 30.46 -23.33
C VAL A 32 -16.48 30.79 -21.94
N PHE A 33 -17.23 31.88 -21.89
CA PHE A 33 -18.00 32.30 -20.71
C PHE A 33 -19.49 31.96 -20.87
N ASP A 34 -20.20 31.87 -19.75
CA ASP A 34 -21.63 31.68 -19.72
C ASP A 34 -22.40 32.81 -20.44
N HIS A 35 -21.92 34.07 -20.33
CA HIS A 35 -22.52 35.26 -20.95
C HIS A 35 -22.06 35.51 -22.40
N ASP A 36 -21.29 34.63 -23.01
CA ASP A 36 -20.98 34.69 -24.42
C ASP A 36 -22.22 34.44 -25.29
N ASN A 37 -22.15 34.90 -26.56
CA ASN A 37 -23.27 34.78 -27.47
C ASN A 37 -23.27 33.45 -28.21
N TRP A 38 -24.22 32.58 -27.87
CA TRP A 38 -24.37 31.24 -28.41
C TRP A 38 -25.39 31.15 -29.53
N LYS A 39 -25.25 30.21 -30.43
CA LYS A 39 -26.33 29.69 -31.26
C LYS A 39 -27.07 28.63 -30.43
N TYR A 40 -28.43 28.70 -30.43
CA TYR A 40 -29.22 27.72 -29.72
C TYR A 40 -30.40 27.23 -30.54
N PHE A 41 -30.87 26.03 -30.23
CA PHE A 41 -32.01 25.44 -30.91
C PHE A 41 -32.79 24.51 -29.98
N ILE A 42 -34.11 24.69 -29.91
CA ILE A 42 -35.02 23.76 -29.23
C ILE A 42 -35.54 22.81 -30.30
N PRO A 43 -35.08 21.54 -30.33
CA PRO A 43 -35.39 20.64 -31.42
C PRO A 43 -36.81 20.13 -31.37
N ASP A 44 -37.52 20.16 -32.49
CA ASP A 44 -38.83 19.53 -32.74
C ASP A 44 -38.70 18.27 -33.59
N ASN A 45 -37.51 17.99 -34.09
CA ASN A 45 -37.12 16.78 -34.83
C ASN A 45 -35.62 16.50 -34.65
N ALA A 46 -35.22 15.30 -35.05
CA ALA A 46 -33.80 14.92 -35.01
C ALA A 46 -32.97 15.79 -35.96
N VAL A 47 -31.88 16.36 -35.47
CA VAL A 47 -30.92 17.19 -36.22
C VAL A 47 -29.61 16.42 -36.35
N PRO A 48 -29.34 15.74 -37.47
CA PRO A 48 -28.08 15.01 -37.65
C PRO A 48 -26.86 15.92 -37.63
N ASP A 49 -25.77 15.41 -37.09
CA ASP A 49 -24.45 16.04 -37.11
C ASP A 49 -24.40 17.46 -36.50
N TRP A 50 -25.42 17.87 -35.74
CA TRP A 50 -25.56 19.23 -35.19
C TRP A 50 -24.38 19.63 -34.29
N ASN A 51 -23.71 18.68 -33.65
CA ASN A 51 -22.56 18.88 -32.74
C ASN A 51 -21.21 18.96 -33.45
N THR A 52 -21.18 18.78 -34.77
CA THR A 52 -19.92 18.75 -35.54
C THR A 52 -19.45 20.14 -35.96
N LEU A 53 -18.15 20.27 -36.23
CA LEU A 53 -17.51 21.54 -36.61
C LEU A 53 -18.12 22.17 -37.90
N ASN A 54 -18.54 21.36 -38.87
CA ASN A 54 -18.96 21.82 -40.18
C ASN A 54 -20.49 21.99 -40.29
N PHE A 55 -21.23 21.79 -39.21
CA PHE A 55 -22.68 21.99 -39.21
C PHE A 55 -23.02 23.47 -39.46
N ASP A 56 -23.98 23.74 -40.34
CA ASP A 56 -24.48 25.08 -40.65
C ASP A 56 -25.57 25.50 -39.65
N ASP A 57 -25.19 26.31 -38.67
CA ASP A 57 -26.08 26.85 -37.63
C ASP A 57 -26.53 28.30 -37.91
N ASN A 58 -26.35 28.80 -39.13
CA ASN A 58 -26.73 30.19 -39.47
C ASN A 58 -28.22 30.53 -39.26
N THR A 59 -29.07 29.51 -39.33
CA THR A 59 -30.52 29.67 -39.13
C THR A 59 -30.91 29.62 -37.65
N TRP A 60 -30.02 29.20 -36.75
CA TRP A 60 -30.31 29.15 -35.34
C TRP A 60 -30.32 30.55 -34.73
N PRO A 61 -31.26 30.84 -33.80
CA PRO A 61 -31.24 32.10 -33.04
C PRO A 61 -29.94 32.23 -32.21
N ASN A 62 -29.62 33.47 -31.88
CA ASN A 62 -28.58 33.79 -30.94
C ASN A 62 -29.20 34.09 -29.58
N GLY A 63 -28.48 33.69 -28.51
CA GLY A 63 -28.81 34.01 -27.13
C GLY A 63 -27.55 34.16 -26.30
N GLU A 64 -27.57 35.06 -25.34
CA GLU A 64 -26.54 35.12 -24.29
C GLU A 64 -26.62 33.83 -23.47
N GLY A 65 -25.49 33.19 -23.17
CA GLY A 65 -25.42 31.97 -22.36
C GLY A 65 -26.02 32.13 -20.97
N GLY A 66 -26.30 31.07 -20.27
CA GLY A 66 -27.23 31.02 -19.15
C GLY A 66 -28.65 30.88 -19.70
N PHE A 67 -28.90 29.75 -20.34
CA PHE A 67 -30.21 29.37 -20.90
C PHE A 67 -31.03 28.61 -19.88
N GLY A 68 -32.32 29.00 -19.73
CA GLY A 68 -33.18 28.28 -18.83
C GLY A 68 -34.55 28.90 -18.61
N PHE A 69 -35.21 28.44 -17.57
CA PHE A 69 -36.42 29.00 -16.99
C PHE A 69 -36.61 28.52 -15.55
N GLY A 70 -37.19 29.29 -14.67
CA GLY A 70 -37.67 28.85 -13.34
C GLY A 70 -37.02 29.52 -12.14
N ASP A 71 -35.72 29.70 -12.14
CA ASP A 71 -34.90 30.17 -11.00
C ASP A 71 -34.46 31.64 -11.07
N ASN A 72 -34.87 32.35 -12.12
CA ASN A 72 -34.70 33.81 -12.32
C ASN A 72 -33.24 34.30 -12.46
N ASP A 73 -32.33 33.46 -12.89
CA ASP A 73 -30.93 33.78 -13.17
C ASP A 73 -30.56 33.61 -14.67
N ASP A 74 -31.53 33.26 -15.50
CA ASP A 74 -31.38 33.03 -16.93
C ASP A 74 -31.17 34.31 -17.72
N SER A 75 -30.07 34.37 -18.49
CA SER A 75 -29.84 35.47 -19.45
C SER A 75 -30.70 35.31 -20.70
N THR A 76 -30.88 34.05 -21.15
CA THR A 76 -31.77 33.70 -22.26
C THR A 76 -32.85 32.73 -21.78
N THR A 77 -34.06 33.27 -21.61
CA THR A 77 -35.22 32.48 -21.19
C THR A 77 -35.74 31.60 -22.37
N ILE A 78 -35.89 30.30 -22.12
CA ILE A 78 -36.50 29.34 -23.06
C ILE A 78 -37.92 28.98 -22.62
N PRO A 79 -38.77 28.40 -23.50
CA PRO A 79 -40.11 28.03 -23.15
C PRO A 79 -40.18 26.98 -22.04
N THR A 80 -41.08 27.17 -21.08
CA THR A 80 -41.40 26.17 -20.05
C THR A 80 -41.88 24.90 -20.69
N GLY A 81 -41.39 23.74 -20.14
CA GLY A 81 -41.67 22.42 -20.66
C GLY A 81 -40.72 21.95 -21.78
N THR A 82 -39.64 22.70 -22.01
CA THR A 82 -38.54 22.26 -22.89
C THR A 82 -37.90 21.00 -22.31
N ILE A 83 -37.79 19.94 -23.12
CA ILE A 83 -37.09 18.69 -22.77
C ILE A 83 -35.62 18.75 -23.18
N CYS A 84 -35.30 19.30 -24.36
CA CYS A 84 -33.95 19.33 -24.88
C CYS A 84 -33.61 20.69 -25.47
N LEU A 85 -32.38 21.14 -25.22
CA LEU A 85 -31.79 22.33 -25.79
C LEU A 85 -30.47 22.00 -26.42
N TYR A 86 -30.24 22.38 -27.68
CA TYR A 86 -28.93 22.35 -28.33
C TYR A 86 -28.33 23.75 -28.31
N GLN A 87 -27.04 23.81 -27.91
CA GLN A 87 -26.26 25.05 -27.84
C GLN A 87 -24.96 24.86 -28.59
N ARG A 88 -24.48 25.90 -29.29
CA ARG A 88 -23.23 25.89 -30.04
C ARG A 88 -22.54 27.23 -29.93
N ILE A 89 -21.22 27.19 -29.68
CA ILE A 89 -20.38 28.38 -29.75
C ILE A 89 -19.08 28.08 -30.46
N SER A 90 -18.69 28.96 -31.40
CA SER A 90 -17.42 28.90 -32.10
C SER A 90 -16.39 29.77 -31.42
N PHE A 91 -15.20 29.24 -31.20
CA PHE A 91 -14.07 29.96 -30.66
C PHE A 91 -12.78 29.66 -31.44
N ASN A 92 -11.80 30.58 -31.39
CA ASN A 92 -10.57 30.43 -32.14
C ASN A 92 -9.38 30.15 -31.24
N VAL A 93 -8.57 29.16 -31.61
CA VAL A 93 -7.28 28.85 -31.01
C VAL A 93 -6.19 29.10 -32.04
N SER A 94 -5.29 30.04 -31.75
CA SER A 94 -4.18 30.39 -32.65
C SER A 94 -2.98 29.46 -32.56
N ASN A 95 -2.77 28.84 -31.40
CA ASN A 95 -1.69 27.90 -31.15
C ASN A 95 -2.10 26.89 -30.08
N VAL A 96 -2.49 25.69 -30.49
CA VAL A 96 -2.89 24.61 -29.55
C VAL A 96 -1.76 24.14 -28.66
N ASN A 97 -0.49 24.31 -29.09
CA ASN A 97 0.67 23.90 -28.27
C ASN A 97 0.84 24.76 -26.99
N LEU A 98 0.11 25.87 -26.86
CA LEU A 98 0.10 26.67 -25.64
C LEU A 98 -0.88 26.14 -24.61
N ILE A 99 -1.83 25.30 -25.00
CA ILE A 99 -2.88 24.78 -24.13
C ILE A 99 -2.51 23.37 -23.69
N HIS A 100 -2.22 23.21 -22.41
CA HIS A 100 -1.90 21.91 -21.83
C HIS A 100 -3.17 21.12 -21.49
N GLN A 101 -4.18 21.78 -20.94
CA GLN A 101 -5.35 21.14 -20.40
C GLN A 101 -6.59 22.02 -20.61
N LEU A 102 -7.75 21.41 -20.81
CA LEU A 102 -9.04 22.07 -20.78
C LEU A 102 -9.85 21.64 -19.57
N VAL A 103 -10.68 22.57 -19.09
CA VAL A 103 -11.69 22.32 -18.06
C VAL A 103 -13.01 22.89 -18.54
N LEU A 104 -14.03 22.02 -18.59
CA LEU A 104 -15.42 22.44 -18.74
C LEU A 104 -16.04 22.57 -17.34
N ASN A 105 -16.57 23.74 -17.01
CA ASN A 105 -17.47 23.87 -15.88
C ASN A 105 -18.90 23.99 -16.42
N MET A 106 -19.83 23.22 -15.81
CA MET A 106 -21.22 23.17 -16.24
C MET A 106 -22.16 23.26 -15.06
N ASP A 107 -23.06 24.26 -15.07
CA ASP A 107 -24.20 24.34 -14.19
C ASP A 107 -25.43 23.95 -15.00
N TYR A 108 -26.11 22.90 -14.60
CA TYR A 108 -27.13 22.24 -15.43
C TYR A 108 -28.25 21.64 -14.59
N ASP A 109 -29.37 21.50 -15.20
CA ASP A 109 -30.60 20.88 -14.70
C ASP A 109 -31.29 20.15 -15.88
N ASP A 110 -31.48 18.84 -15.91
CA ASP A 110 -31.08 17.73 -15.05
C ASP A 110 -29.89 16.96 -15.63
N GLY A 111 -29.68 17.00 -16.94
CA GLY A 111 -28.62 16.26 -17.61
C GLY A 111 -28.07 16.97 -18.83
N PHE A 112 -26.82 16.69 -19.16
CA PHE A 112 -26.18 17.25 -20.37
C PHE A 112 -25.17 16.28 -21.00
N ILE A 113 -24.86 16.51 -22.28
CA ILE A 113 -23.66 15.99 -22.97
C ILE A 113 -22.98 17.14 -23.70
N ALA A 114 -21.68 17.30 -23.49
CA ALA A 114 -20.86 18.32 -24.14
C ALA A 114 -19.90 17.69 -25.17
N TYR A 115 -19.75 18.35 -26.31
CA TYR A 115 -18.91 17.94 -27.42
C TYR A 115 -17.93 19.04 -27.84
N LEU A 116 -16.69 18.68 -28.11
CA LEU A 116 -15.69 19.55 -28.72
C LEU A 116 -15.41 19.04 -30.13
N ASN A 117 -15.72 19.85 -31.14
CA ASN A 117 -15.58 19.51 -32.57
C ASN A 117 -16.28 18.19 -32.97
N GLY A 118 -17.39 17.84 -32.31
CA GLY A 118 -18.18 16.64 -32.57
C GLY A 118 -17.78 15.41 -31.73
N VAL A 119 -16.75 15.53 -30.90
CA VAL A 119 -16.33 14.46 -29.98
C VAL A 119 -16.79 14.78 -28.56
N GLU A 120 -17.46 13.81 -27.91
CA GLU A 120 -17.90 13.96 -26.53
C GLU A 120 -16.73 14.20 -25.60
N ILE A 121 -16.85 15.20 -24.71
CA ILE A 121 -15.83 15.58 -23.74
C ILE A 121 -16.31 15.50 -22.29
N ALA A 122 -17.60 15.58 -22.04
CA ALA A 122 -18.18 15.48 -20.71
C ALA A 122 -19.68 15.14 -20.81
N ARG A 123 -20.20 14.57 -19.74
CA ARG A 123 -21.66 14.35 -19.52
C ARG A 123 -21.98 14.35 -18.03
N GLY A 124 -23.20 14.73 -17.69
CA GLY A 124 -23.78 14.63 -16.37
C GLY A 124 -25.28 14.31 -16.48
N GLY A 125 -25.86 13.61 -15.50
CA GLY A 125 -27.28 13.27 -15.47
C GLY A 125 -27.78 12.32 -16.57
N ILE A 126 -26.90 11.86 -17.46
CA ILE A 126 -27.19 10.94 -18.57
C ILE A 126 -26.23 9.75 -18.49
N ASP A 127 -26.79 8.53 -18.54
CA ASP A 127 -25.99 7.30 -18.39
C ASP A 127 -24.94 7.14 -19.49
N GLN A 128 -23.81 6.56 -19.13
CA GLN A 128 -22.67 6.33 -20.03
C GLN A 128 -23.08 5.45 -21.22
N GLY A 129 -22.76 5.92 -22.45
CA GLY A 129 -23.10 5.22 -23.70
C GLY A 129 -24.56 5.38 -24.16
N ILE A 130 -25.39 6.11 -23.41
CA ILE A 130 -26.75 6.50 -23.83
C ILE A 130 -26.67 7.88 -24.52
N TYR A 131 -27.29 7.99 -25.70
CA TYR A 131 -27.45 9.23 -26.46
C TYR A 131 -28.93 9.46 -26.65
N PRO A 132 -29.55 10.24 -25.76
CA PRO A 132 -31.00 10.40 -25.77
C PRO A 132 -31.46 11.12 -27.06
N ALA A 133 -32.64 10.76 -27.54
CA ALA A 133 -33.26 11.51 -28.60
C ALA A 133 -33.70 12.89 -28.06
N PHE A 134 -33.89 13.86 -28.97
CA PHE A 134 -34.24 15.24 -28.61
C PHE A 134 -35.50 15.37 -27.71
N ASN A 135 -36.37 14.38 -27.69
CA ASN A 135 -37.59 14.33 -26.90
C ASN A 135 -37.53 13.34 -25.73
N GLU A 136 -36.37 12.76 -25.44
CA GLU A 136 -36.14 11.88 -24.29
C GLU A 136 -35.61 12.69 -23.11
N PRO A 137 -36.12 12.44 -21.89
CA PRO A 137 -35.65 13.12 -20.68
C PRO A 137 -34.26 12.62 -20.25
N SER A 138 -33.63 13.33 -19.29
CA SER A 138 -32.43 12.89 -18.61
C SER A 138 -32.65 11.58 -17.85
N SER A 139 -31.54 10.82 -17.60
CA SER A 139 -31.61 9.55 -16.86
C SER A 139 -31.67 9.76 -15.33
N ALA A 140 -31.23 10.91 -14.85
CA ALA A 140 -31.15 11.27 -13.44
C ALA A 140 -31.64 12.70 -13.22
N SER A 141 -31.95 13.05 -11.96
CA SER A 141 -32.22 14.42 -11.54
C SER A 141 -30.93 15.05 -11.04
N HIS A 142 -30.70 16.30 -11.45
CA HIS A 142 -29.61 17.15 -10.98
C HIS A 142 -30.11 18.58 -10.92
N GLU A 143 -29.75 19.30 -9.85
CA GLU A 143 -30.17 20.68 -9.63
C GLU A 143 -29.00 21.63 -9.94
N ALA A 144 -29.24 22.69 -10.68
CA ALA A 144 -28.28 23.78 -10.84
C ALA A 144 -28.02 24.47 -9.51
N VAL A 145 -26.81 24.99 -9.31
CA VAL A 145 -26.39 25.52 -8.00
C VAL A 145 -25.91 26.98 -8.04
N MET A 146 -25.57 27.54 -9.20
CA MET A 146 -24.99 28.89 -9.28
C MET A 146 -26.00 29.96 -8.85
N TYR A 147 -27.28 29.79 -9.10
CA TYR A 147 -28.33 30.72 -8.68
C TYR A 147 -28.43 30.86 -7.16
N THR A 148 -27.97 29.86 -6.39
CA THR A 148 -27.91 29.90 -4.93
C THR A 148 -26.52 30.30 -4.39
N GLY A 149 -25.56 30.62 -5.28
CA GLY A 149 -24.19 30.96 -4.93
C GLY A 149 -23.27 29.71 -4.81
N GLY A 150 -23.69 28.55 -5.31
CA GLY A 150 -22.87 27.37 -5.48
C GLY A 150 -21.90 27.53 -6.65
N TYR A 151 -21.08 26.48 -6.87
CA TYR A 151 -20.11 26.42 -7.97
C TYR A 151 -20.53 25.36 -8.98
N PRO A 152 -20.36 25.63 -10.30
CA PRO A 152 -20.70 24.65 -11.33
C PRO A 152 -19.82 23.41 -11.26
N ASP A 153 -20.34 22.28 -11.69
CA ASP A 153 -19.60 21.04 -11.78
C ASP A 153 -18.39 21.16 -12.70
N GLN A 154 -17.28 20.52 -12.31
CA GLN A 154 -16.00 20.62 -13.03
C GLN A 154 -15.66 19.31 -13.74
N PHE A 155 -15.47 19.39 -15.06
CA PHE A 155 -15.10 18.27 -15.94
C PHE A 155 -13.71 18.54 -16.53
N ILE A 156 -12.72 17.73 -16.12
CA ILE A 156 -11.31 17.92 -16.50
C ILE A 156 -11.00 17.07 -17.72
N LEU A 157 -10.56 17.69 -18.81
CA LEU A 157 -10.03 17.00 -19.98
C LEU A 157 -8.54 16.78 -19.78
N ASN A 158 -8.08 15.54 -19.91
CA ASN A 158 -6.65 15.26 -19.79
C ASN A 158 -5.86 15.90 -20.97
N PRO A 159 -4.52 16.10 -20.80
CA PRO A 159 -3.71 16.75 -21.82
C PRO A 159 -3.70 16.05 -23.18
N SER A 160 -3.75 14.70 -23.20
CA SER A 160 -3.78 13.94 -24.45
C SER A 160 -5.08 14.14 -25.22
N THR A 161 -6.21 14.16 -24.54
CA THR A 161 -7.53 14.48 -25.11
C THR A 161 -7.55 15.93 -25.63
N THR A 162 -7.08 16.88 -24.84
CA THR A 162 -6.98 18.30 -25.23
C THR A 162 -6.17 18.47 -26.50
N SER A 163 -4.97 17.90 -26.57
CA SER A 163 -4.09 18.04 -27.76
C SER A 163 -4.64 17.36 -29.01
N THR A 164 -5.45 16.33 -28.85
CA THR A 164 -6.05 15.58 -29.97
C THR A 164 -7.27 16.30 -30.55
N LEU A 165 -8.07 16.96 -29.72
CA LEU A 165 -9.34 17.53 -30.12
C LEU A 165 -9.28 18.97 -30.56
N LEU A 166 -8.33 19.79 -30.00
CA LEU A 166 -8.19 21.19 -30.37
C LEU A 166 -7.51 21.37 -31.72
N LEU A 167 -7.99 22.34 -32.48
CA LEU A 167 -7.48 22.72 -33.78
C LEU A 167 -6.87 24.11 -33.75
N ASN A 168 -5.76 24.36 -34.47
CA ASN A 168 -5.14 25.69 -34.70
C ASN A 168 -6.00 26.55 -35.62
N ARG A 169 -7.24 26.70 -35.32
CA ARG A 169 -8.26 27.46 -36.08
C ARG A 169 -9.54 27.56 -35.26
N THR A 170 -10.65 27.78 -35.91
CA THR A 170 -11.97 27.73 -35.29
C THR A 170 -12.27 26.32 -34.75
N ASN A 171 -12.73 26.27 -33.53
CA ASN A 171 -13.26 25.12 -32.80
C ASN A 171 -14.73 25.38 -32.44
N VAL A 172 -15.48 24.35 -32.16
CA VAL A 172 -16.87 24.46 -31.71
C VAL A 172 -17.09 23.66 -30.45
N LEU A 173 -17.58 24.32 -29.41
CA LEU A 173 -18.18 23.68 -28.24
C LEU A 173 -19.69 23.55 -28.47
N SER A 174 -20.21 22.34 -28.39
CA SER A 174 -21.62 22.04 -28.53
C SER A 174 -22.13 21.34 -27.27
N ILE A 175 -23.33 21.71 -26.80
CA ILE A 175 -23.93 21.13 -25.60
C ILE A 175 -25.38 20.77 -25.92
N GLU A 176 -25.78 19.57 -25.51
CA GLU A 176 -27.20 19.22 -25.38
C GLU A 176 -27.52 19.11 -23.90
N THR A 177 -28.60 19.74 -23.48
CA THR A 177 -29.10 19.69 -22.10
C THR A 177 -30.50 19.13 -22.13
N HIS A 178 -30.76 18.17 -21.23
CA HIS A 178 -32.01 17.45 -21.11
C HIS A 178 -32.64 17.63 -19.74
N ASN A 179 -33.88 18.05 -19.71
CA ASN A 179 -34.70 18.08 -18.52
C ASN A 179 -35.25 16.69 -18.19
N GLN A 180 -35.57 16.43 -16.92
CA GLN A 180 -36.14 15.17 -16.45
C GLN A 180 -37.60 14.99 -16.93
N SER A 181 -38.37 16.07 -17.14
CA SER A 181 -39.75 16.00 -17.61
C SER A 181 -40.26 17.33 -18.18
N THR A 182 -41.32 17.29 -18.97
CA THR A 182 -42.02 18.50 -19.43
C THR A 182 -42.75 19.27 -18.31
N ASN A 183 -42.87 18.68 -17.12
CA ASN A 183 -43.48 19.30 -15.95
C ASN A 183 -42.44 19.77 -14.92
N SER A 184 -41.17 19.76 -15.27
CA SER A 184 -40.14 20.35 -14.39
C SER A 184 -40.43 21.83 -14.15
N SER A 185 -40.12 22.29 -12.93
CA SER A 185 -40.29 23.69 -12.51
C SER A 185 -39.27 24.62 -13.15
N ASP A 186 -38.14 24.06 -13.57
CA ASP A 186 -36.94 24.76 -13.97
C ASP A 186 -36.15 24.01 -15.08
N PHE A 187 -35.16 24.66 -15.60
CA PHE A 187 -34.18 24.17 -16.57
C PHE A 187 -33.00 25.13 -16.59
N THR A 188 -31.81 24.63 -16.47
CA THR A 188 -30.58 25.44 -16.54
C THR A 188 -29.56 24.79 -17.46
N SER A 189 -28.91 25.61 -18.28
CA SER A 189 -27.77 25.22 -19.10
C SER A 189 -26.75 26.38 -19.20
N ARG A 190 -25.70 26.30 -18.39
CA ARG A 190 -24.69 27.34 -18.25
C ARG A 190 -23.29 26.72 -18.29
N ALA A 191 -22.48 27.08 -19.26
CA ALA A 191 -21.20 26.46 -19.53
C ALA A 191 -20.05 27.47 -19.58
N PHE A 192 -18.89 27.03 -19.06
CA PHE A 192 -17.61 27.72 -19.13
C PHE A 192 -16.54 26.77 -19.64
N LEU A 193 -15.68 27.23 -20.53
CA LEU A 193 -14.52 26.48 -21.00
C LEU A 193 -13.24 27.21 -20.65
N HIS A 194 -12.41 26.58 -19.83
CA HIS A 194 -11.13 27.13 -19.36
C HIS A 194 -9.96 26.38 -19.99
N ALA A 195 -8.86 27.12 -20.23
CA ALA A 195 -7.60 26.61 -20.75
C ALA A 195 -6.47 26.82 -19.75
N GLY A 196 -5.75 25.75 -19.43
CA GLY A 196 -4.47 25.80 -18.73
C GLY A 196 -3.33 26.03 -19.72
N LEU A 197 -2.68 27.18 -19.61
CA LEU A 197 -1.62 27.64 -20.51
C LEU A 197 -0.23 27.31 -19.97
N ILE A 198 0.71 26.96 -20.87
CA ILE A 198 2.07 26.52 -20.46
C ILE A 198 3.10 27.65 -20.45
N ASN A 199 2.69 28.89 -20.70
CA ASN A 199 3.58 30.05 -20.67
C ASN A 199 2.81 31.31 -20.30
N ALA A 200 3.50 32.41 -20.06
CA ALA A 200 2.93 33.70 -19.61
C ALA A 200 2.20 34.48 -20.72
N THR A 201 1.87 33.91 -21.88
CA THR A 201 1.04 34.59 -22.88
C THR A 201 -0.44 34.51 -22.50
N SER A 202 -1.19 35.57 -22.66
CA SER A 202 -2.61 35.65 -22.31
C SER A 202 -3.48 35.83 -23.55
N PRO A 203 -3.77 34.73 -24.30
CA PRO A 203 -4.58 34.80 -25.51
C PRO A 203 -6.09 34.87 -25.26
N PHE A 204 -6.58 34.59 -24.06
CA PHE A 204 -7.98 34.53 -23.69
C PHE A 204 -8.29 35.50 -22.53
N GLN A 205 -9.43 35.35 -21.89
CA GLN A 205 -9.85 36.21 -20.80
C GLN A 205 -9.49 35.63 -19.42
N PRO A 206 -9.32 36.46 -18.37
CA PRO A 206 -9.10 35.94 -17.02
C PRO A 206 -10.24 35.03 -16.57
N THR A 207 -9.93 34.02 -15.76
CA THR A 207 -10.95 33.12 -15.18
C THR A 207 -11.88 33.85 -14.22
N PRO A 208 -13.15 33.40 -14.06
CA PRO A 208 -14.04 33.88 -13.02
C PRO A 208 -13.41 33.70 -11.62
N SER A 209 -13.76 34.56 -10.68
CA SER A 209 -13.19 34.54 -9.32
C SER A 209 -13.51 33.27 -8.52
N TRP A 210 -14.54 32.56 -8.91
CA TRP A 210 -14.92 31.28 -8.32
C TRP A 210 -14.17 30.08 -8.92
N PHE A 211 -13.54 30.25 -10.08
CA PHE A 211 -12.82 29.13 -10.74
C PHE A 211 -11.66 28.64 -9.88
N THR A 212 -11.67 27.37 -9.57
CA THR A 212 -10.57 26.70 -8.89
C THR A 212 -9.82 25.84 -9.90
N PRO A 213 -8.54 26.14 -10.19
CA PRO A 213 -7.74 25.30 -11.08
C PRO A 213 -7.74 23.84 -10.65
N PRO A 214 -7.78 22.89 -11.59
CA PRO A 214 -7.57 21.50 -11.25
C PRO A 214 -6.25 21.31 -10.52
N PHE A 215 -6.26 20.35 -9.61
CA PHE A 215 -5.05 19.98 -8.92
C PHE A 215 -3.99 19.50 -9.93
N SER A 216 -2.81 20.07 -9.88
CA SER A 216 -1.67 19.68 -10.70
C SER A 216 -0.56 19.10 -9.84
N PHE A 217 -0.09 17.91 -10.19
CA PHE A 217 1.01 17.23 -9.51
C PHE A 217 2.22 17.14 -10.43
N TYR A 218 3.36 17.68 -10.01
CA TYR A 218 4.59 17.65 -10.80
C TYR A 218 5.83 17.24 -10.00
N THR A 219 5.87 17.61 -8.72
CA THR A 219 7.05 17.37 -7.88
C THR A 219 6.65 16.87 -6.50
N SER A 220 7.55 16.11 -5.90
CA SER A 220 7.39 15.56 -4.56
C SER A 220 8.73 15.43 -3.83
N ASN A 221 8.70 15.59 -2.51
CA ASN A 221 9.78 15.18 -1.63
C ASN A 221 9.78 13.66 -1.38
N LEU A 222 8.72 12.94 -1.78
CA LEU A 222 8.62 11.48 -1.75
C LEU A 222 8.95 10.90 -3.12
N PRO A 223 9.38 9.63 -3.22
CA PRO A 223 9.43 8.91 -4.49
C PRO A 223 8.09 9.01 -5.24
N ILE A 224 8.16 9.13 -6.57
CA ILE A 224 6.99 9.16 -7.43
C ILE A 224 6.90 7.81 -8.15
N VAL A 225 5.77 7.13 -7.98
CA VAL A 225 5.43 5.90 -8.70
C VAL A 225 4.45 6.24 -9.80
N VAL A 226 4.82 5.96 -11.05
CA VAL A 226 3.98 6.18 -12.23
C VAL A 226 3.59 4.80 -12.78
N VAL A 227 2.28 4.55 -12.84
CA VAL A 227 1.72 3.30 -13.39
C VAL A 227 0.85 3.64 -14.59
N ASP A 228 1.05 2.92 -15.68
CA ASP A 228 0.20 3.01 -16.87
C ASP A 228 -0.36 1.63 -17.23
N THR A 229 -1.67 1.53 -17.28
CA THR A 229 -2.42 0.35 -17.72
C THR A 229 -2.98 0.52 -19.13
N TYR A 230 -2.52 1.54 -19.85
CA TYR A 230 -2.95 1.87 -21.22
C TYR A 230 -4.48 2.06 -21.35
N GLY A 231 -5.08 2.67 -20.31
CA GLY A 231 -6.51 2.92 -20.24
C GLY A 231 -7.38 1.72 -19.84
N ILE A 232 -6.76 0.57 -19.54
CA ILE A 232 -7.50 -0.61 -19.07
C ILE A 232 -7.83 -0.45 -17.59
N THR A 233 -9.09 -0.63 -17.24
CA THR A 233 -9.54 -0.65 -15.83
C THR A 233 -8.92 -1.82 -15.08
N ILE A 234 -8.31 -1.55 -13.93
CA ILE A 234 -7.66 -2.58 -13.11
C ILE A 234 -8.75 -3.43 -12.42
N PRO A 235 -8.83 -4.74 -12.70
CA PRO A 235 -9.79 -5.65 -12.06
C PRO A 235 -9.32 -6.05 -10.66
N ASP A 236 -10.17 -6.76 -9.91
CA ASP A 236 -9.81 -7.44 -8.68
C ASP A 236 -8.93 -8.67 -9.00
N GLU A 237 -9.38 -9.49 -9.93
CA GLU A 237 -8.66 -10.62 -10.54
C GLU A 237 -9.19 -10.86 -11.96
N PRO A 238 -8.38 -11.38 -12.89
CA PRO A 238 -6.91 -11.59 -12.81
C PRO A 238 -6.12 -10.30 -13.02
N LYS A 239 -4.81 -10.33 -12.70
CA LYS A 239 -3.89 -9.22 -13.02
C LYS A 239 -3.88 -8.89 -14.51
N ILE A 240 -3.84 -7.59 -14.81
CA ILE A 240 -3.63 -7.06 -16.16
C ILE A 240 -2.21 -6.57 -16.35
N ASN A 241 -1.73 -6.52 -17.58
CA ASN A 241 -0.43 -5.98 -17.91
C ASN A 241 -0.45 -4.45 -17.87
N GLY A 242 0.66 -3.86 -17.43
CA GLY A 242 0.92 -2.44 -17.42
C GLY A 242 2.42 -2.15 -17.42
N SER A 243 2.77 -0.91 -17.24
CA SER A 243 4.14 -0.46 -16.98
C SER A 243 4.20 0.32 -15.67
N MET A 244 5.37 0.30 -15.04
CA MET A 244 5.66 1.08 -13.85
C MET A 244 7.01 1.76 -14.00
N GLY A 245 7.05 3.05 -13.67
CA GLY A 245 8.27 3.82 -13.48
C GLY A 245 8.34 4.35 -12.06
N ILE A 246 9.51 4.34 -11.45
CA ILE A 246 9.74 4.93 -10.13
C ILE A 246 10.86 5.96 -10.22
N ILE A 247 10.58 7.17 -9.74
CA ILE A 247 11.53 8.27 -9.63
C ILE A 247 11.89 8.41 -8.16
N ASN A 248 13.17 8.26 -7.84
CA ASN A 248 13.70 8.39 -6.48
C ASN A 248 15.09 9.03 -6.51
N ASN A 249 15.17 10.34 -6.35
CA ASN A 249 16.42 11.10 -6.38
C ASN A 249 17.18 11.04 -5.04
N GLY A 250 16.65 10.27 -4.08
CA GLY A 250 17.29 10.05 -2.78
C GLY A 250 16.81 11.02 -1.69
N PRO A 251 17.27 10.78 -0.45
CA PRO A 251 16.83 11.54 0.71
C PRO A 251 17.07 13.04 0.58
N GLY A 252 16.04 13.85 0.87
CA GLY A 252 16.13 15.32 0.86
C GLY A 252 16.18 15.95 -0.55
N GLN A 253 16.07 15.14 -1.61
CA GLN A 253 15.95 15.63 -2.98
C GLN A 253 14.48 15.72 -3.39
N ILE A 254 14.19 16.60 -4.33
CA ILE A 254 12.87 16.70 -4.96
C ILE A 254 12.85 15.81 -6.20
N ASN A 255 11.81 15.00 -6.30
CA ASN A 255 11.49 14.20 -7.47
C ASN A 255 10.53 14.97 -8.37
N SER A 256 10.72 14.90 -9.68
CA SER A 256 9.85 15.55 -10.67
C SER A 256 9.34 14.52 -11.67
N LEU A 257 8.10 14.65 -12.13
CA LEU A 257 7.56 13.81 -13.21
C LEU A 257 8.37 13.95 -14.53
N ASN A 258 9.21 14.99 -14.64
CA ASN A 258 10.12 15.17 -15.79
C ASN A 258 11.46 14.46 -15.61
N ASP A 259 11.73 13.89 -14.43
CA ASP A 259 12.95 13.13 -14.19
C ASP A 259 12.87 11.75 -14.85
N ALA A 260 14.04 11.17 -15.13
CA ALA A 260 14.08 9.78 -15.58
C ALA A 260 13.63 8.82 -14.46
N PHE A 261 13.00 7.72 -14.84
CA PHE A 261 12.75 6.61 -13.92
C PHE A 261 14.08 5.96 -13.52
N ASN A 262 14.62 6.37 -12.40
CA ASN A 262 15.97 6.02 -11.95
C ASN A 262 15.99 4.88 -10.92
N GLU A 263 14.86 4.61 -10.24
CA GLU A 263 14.74 3.52 -9.27
C GLU A 263 14.24 2.22 -9.93
N PHE A 264 13.18 2.31 -10.72
CA PHE A 264 12.62 1.20 -11.48
C PHE A 264 11.98 1.72 -12.78
N ASN A 265 12.13 0.95 -13.88
CA ASN A 265 11.44 1.21 -15.15
C ASN A 265 11.20 -0.11 -15.86
N GLY A 266 9.97 -0.60 -15.87
CA GLY A 266 9.69 -1.92 -16.44
C GLY A 266 8.22 -2.27 -16.55
N LEU A 267 7.98 -3.48 -17.06
CA LEU A 267 6.65 -4.06 -17.17
C LEU A 267 6.19 -4.59 -15.82
N ILE A 268 4.88 -4.52 -15.60
CA ILE A 268 4.21 -5.07 -14.42
C ILE A 268 2.96 -5.84 -14.83
N ALA A 269 2.51 -6.71 -13.92
CA ALA A 269 1.11 -7.14 -13.85
C ALA A 269 0.49 -6.52 -12.59
N ILE A 270 -0.74 -6.04 -12.67
CA ILE A 270 -1.42 -5.29 -11.61
C ILE A 270 -2.86 -5.73 -11.45
N GLU A 271 -3.32 -5.82 -10.20
CA GLU A 271 -4.71 -6.07 -9.81
C GLU A 271 -5.11 -5.17 -8.63
N ARG A 272 -6.40 -4.94 -8.44
CA ARG A 272 -6.88 -4.40 -7.16
C ARG A 272 -6.75 -5.46 -6.08
N ARG A 273 -6.55 -5.02 -4.86
CA ARG A 273 -6.49 -5.91 -3.71
C ARG A 273 -7.22 -5.34 -2.51
N GLY A 274 -7.54 -6.26 -1.59
CA GLY A 274 -8.24 -5.97 -0.35
C GLY A 274 -9.65 -6.53 -0.37
N SER A 275 -10.21 -6.82 0.80
CA SER A 275 -11.59 -7.27 0.96
C SER A 275 -12.50 -6.05 1.13
N SER A 276 -12.72 -5.60 2.38
CA SER A 276 -13.52 -4.40 2.67
C SER A 276 -12.89 -3.11 2.09
N SER A 277 -11.56 -3.00 2.06
CA SER A 277 -10.86 -1.84 1.50
C SER A 277 -11.09 -1.66 -0.01
N ASN A 278 -11.53 -2.71 -0.73
CA ASN A 278 -11.88 -2.60 -2.14
C ASN A 278 -13.14 -1.75 -2.38
N GLY A 279 -13.92 -1.47 -1.33
CA GLY A 279 -15.08 -0.56 -1.37
C GLY A 279 -14.71 0.94 -1.32
N PHE A 280 -13.49 1.31 -0.89
CA PHE A 280 -13.10 2.72 -0.78
C PHE A 280 -12.69 3.33 -2.12
N PRO A 281 -12.79 4.69 -2.27
CA PRO A 281 -12.35 5.38 -3.48
C PRO A 281 -10.87 5.15 -3.83
N ALA A 282 -9.96 5.30 -2.86
CA ALA A 282 -8.55 4.98 -3.06
C ALA A 282 -8.32 3.47 -2.94
N LYS A 283 -7.94 2.84 -4.05
CA LYS A 283 -7.73 1.39 -4.14
C LYS A 283 -6.30 1.03 -3.81
N SER A 284 -6.09 -0.09 -3.12
CA SER A 284 -4.78 -0.73 -3.01
C SER A 284 -4.55 -1.69 -4.17
N TYR A 285 -3.29 -1.88 -4.56
CA TYR A 285 -2.92 -2.70 -5.72
C TYR A 285 -1.89 -3.75 -5.34
N GLY A 286 -2.08 -4.96 -5.90
CA GLY A 286 -1.06 -6.00 -5.96
C GLY A 286 -0.29 -5.87 -7.26
N LEU A 287 1.04 -5.89 -7.18
CA LEU A 287 1.94 -5.72 -8.31
C LEU A 287 2.84 -6.95 -8.48
N GLU A 288 3.09 -7.32 -9.73
CA GLU A 288 4.18 -8.23 -10.08
C GLU A 288 5.07 -7.59 -11.13
N THR A 289 6.36 -7.45 -10.85
CA THR A 289 7.32 -7.02 -11.85
C THR A 289 7.55 -8.12 -12.89
N ARG A 290 7.55 -7.74 -14.17
CA ARG A 290 7.58 -8.64 -15.32
C ARG A 290 8.78 -8.34 -16.22
N GLY A 291 9.38 -9.40 -16.73
CA GLY A 291 10.35 -9.34 -17.81
C GLY A 291 9.70 -9.49 -19.18
N PRO A 292 10.51 -9.59 -20.25
CA PRO A 292 10.05 -9.91 -21.60
C PRO A 292 9.17 -11.17 -21.60
N ASN A 293 8.15 -11.19 -22.45
CA ASN A 293 7.18 -12.30 -22.55
C ASN A 293 6.34 -12.53 -21.29
N SER A 294 6.15 -11.51 -20.47
CA SER A 294 5.33 -11.53 -19.25
C SER A 294 5.77 -12.58 -18.20
N VAL A 295 7.03 -13.00 -18.20
CA VAL A 295 7.61 -13.83 -17.14
C VAL A 295 7.91 -13.00 -15.90
N ASN A 296 7.88 -13.61 -14.72
CA ASN A 296 8.22 -12.93 -13.46
C ASN A 296 9.68 -12.43 -13.52
N TYR A 297 9.90 -11.23 -13.02
CA TYR A 297 11.21 -10.59 -12.97
C TYR A 297 11.48 -10.08 -11.55
N ASN A 298 12.44 -10.69 -10.86
CA ASN A 298 12.85 -10.23 -9.55
C ASN A 298 13.66 -8.95 -9.67
N ALA A 299 13.10 -7.84 -9.22
CA ALA A 299 13.73 -6.53 -9.19
C ALA A 299 14.10 -6.16 -7.74
N SER A 300 15.28 -5.57 -7.55
CA SER A 300 15.59 -4.84 -6.33
C SER A 300 15.04 -3.44 -6.47
N ILE A 301 14.13 -3.03 -5.60
CA ILE A 301 13.50 -1.71 -5.56
C ILE A 301 13.75 -1.14 -4.17
N PHE A 302 14.18 0.13 -4.06
CA PHE A 302 14.57 0.80 -2.81
C PHE A 302 15.69 0.05 -2.06
N ASP A 303 16.63 -0.54 -2.79
CA ASP A 303 17.72 -1.38 -2.23
C ASP A 303 17.23 -2.58 -1.41
N TRP A 304 15.97 -2.98 -1.55
CA TRP A 304 15.44 -4.16 -0.89
C TRP A 304 15.81 -5.44 -1.63
N PRO A 305 15.81 -6.59 -0.94
CA PRO A 305 16.06 -7.88 -1.59
C PRO A 305 15.16 -8.07 -2.81
N ALA A 306 15.76 -8.54 -3.91
CA ALA A 306 15.07 -8.68 -5.17
C ALA A 306 13.90 -9.66 -5.09
N ASP A 307 12.74 -9.22 -5.55
CA ASP A 307 11.51 -10.02 -5.66
C ASP A 307 10.65 -9.49 -6.82
N ASN A 308 9.63 -10.23 -7.18
CA ASN A 308 8.66 -9.81 -8.19
C ASN A 308 7.32 -9.35 -7.60
N ASP A 309 7.01 -9.68 -6.34
CA ASP A 309 5.72 -9.37 -5.71
C ASP A 309 5.80 -8.14 -4.80
N TRP A 310 5.01 -7.13 -5.11
CA TRP A 310 4.96 -5.85 -4.40
C TRP A 310 3.52 -5.40 -4.17
N ILE A 311 3.35 -4.39 -3.34
CA ILE A 311 2.05 -3.81 -3.03
C ILE A 311 2.15 -2.29 -3.05
N LEU A 312 1.16 -1.63 -3.65
CA LEU A 312 0.83 -0.23 -3.44
C LEU A 312 -0.37 -0.17 -2.50
N TYR A 313 -0.12 0.09 -1.23
CA TYR A 313 -1.17 0.20 -0.21
C TYR A 313 -1.67 1.64 -0.13
N ALA A 314 -3.00 1.82 -0.20
CA ALA A 314 -3.67 3.10 -0.03
C ALA A 314 -4.14 3.28 1.43
N PRO A 315 -3.59 4.22 2.20
CA PRO A 315 -3.97 4.42 3.61
C PRO A 315 -5.27 5.26 3.76
N TYR A 316 -6.30 4.99 2.96
CA TYR A 316 -7.51 5.82 2.88
C TYR A 316 -8.29 5.94 4.20
N THR A 317 -8.38 4.84 4.96
CA THR A 317 -9.09 4.82 6.25
C THR A 317 -8.19 5.18 7.43
N ASP A 318 -6.89 5.35 7.20
CA ASP A 318 -5.90 5.77 8.19
C ASP A 318 -5.47 7.22 7.91
N LYS A 319 -6.18 8.19 8.49
CA LYS A 319 -5.90 9.61 8.25
C LYS A 319 -4.58 10.10 8.85
N ALA A 320 -3.95 9.33 9.75
CA ALA A 320 -2.56 9.54 10.15
C ALA A 320 -1.58 9.05 9.08
N LEU A 321 -2.04 8.26 8.09
CA LEU A 321 -1.31 7.72 6.94
C LEU A 321 -0.18 6.72 7.29
N MET A 322 0.04 6.39 8.57
CA MET A 322 1.25 5.68 9.00
C MET A 322 1.03 4.47 9.93
N ARG A 323 -0.20 4.12 10.32
CA ARG A 323 -0.44 3.05 11.32
C ARG A 323 0.17 1.71 10.94
N ASN A 324 0.01 1.26 9.68
CA ASN A 324 0.69 0.08 9.16
C ASN A 324 2.22 0.23 9.21
N VAL A 325 2.74 1.36 8.73
CA VAL A 325 4.18 1.64 8.66
C VAL A 325 4.81 1.64 10.05
N LEU A 326 4.17 2.30 11.02
CA LEU A 326 4.59 2.32 12.43
C LEU A 326 4.61 0.91 13.01
N THR A 327 3.54 0.13 12.83
CA THR A 327 3.46 -1.22 13.39
C THR A 327 4.48 -2.17 12.76
N TYR A 328 4.71 -2.09 11.44
CA TYR A 328 5.76 -2.89 10.80
C TYR A 328 7.16 -2.47 11.27
N GLN A 329 7.40 -1.19 11.52
CA GLN A 329 8.65 -0.74 12.15
C GLN A 329 8.80 -1.32 13.55
N MET A 330 7.73 -1.32 14.36
CA MET A 330 7.75 -1.94 15.68
C MET A 330 8.07 -3.45 15.61
N GLY A 331 7.56 -4.16 14.61
CA GLY A 331 7.92 -5.56 14.37
C GLY A 331 9.42 -5.74 14.04
N ARG A 332 9.97 -4.88 13.20
CA ARG A 332 11.43 -4.89 12.92
C ARG A 332 12.25 -4.52 14.15
N ASP A 333 11.77 -3.64 14.99
CA ASP A 333 12.40 -3.26 16.26
C ASP A 333 12.43 -4.41 17.28
N GLN A 334 11.50 -5.36 17.18
CA GLN A 334 11.52 -6.63 17.93
C GLN A 334 12.58 -7.62 17.38
N GLY A 335 13.19 -7.33 16.23
CA GLY A 335 14.10 -8.24 15.52
C GLY A 335 13.38 -9.27 14.66
N ARG A 336 12.08 -9.08 14.37
CA ARG A 336 11.28 -9.95 13.49
C ARG A 336 11.21 -9.33 12.09
N TRP A 337 11.14 -10.19 11.08
CA TRP A 337 10.79 -9.68 9.76
C TRP A 337 9.35 -9.15 9.75
N ALA A 338 9.19 -7.95 9.28
CA ALA A 338 7.91 -7.34 8.93
C ALA A 338 8.09 -6.57 7.62
N PRO A 339 7.05 -6.41 6.79
CA PRO A 339 7.16 -5.79 5.48
C PRO A 339 7.92 -4.46 5.52
N ARG A 340 8.92 -4.29 4.64
CA ARG A 340 9.54 -3.00 4.41
C ARG A 340 8.54 -2.10 3.71
N THR A 341 8.62 -0.82 4.00
CA THR A 341 7.65 0.18 3.55
C THR A 341 8.34 1.43 3.07
N GLN A 342 7.90 2.00 1.96
CA GLN A 342 8.34 3.29 1.44
C GLN A 342 7.12 4.12 1.07
N PHE A 343 6.98 5.30 1.68
CA PHE A 343 5.98 6.26 1.22
C PHE A 343 6.33 6.76 -0.18
N CYS A 344 5.32 6.86 -1.03
CA CYS A 344 5.43 7.39 -2.38
C CYS A 344 4.15 8.15 -2.76
N GLU A 345 4.21 8.93 -3.79
CA GLU A 345 3.04 9.51 -4.43
C GLU A 345 2.76 8.77 -5.74
N LEU A 346 1.52 8.33 -5.93
CA LEU A 346 1.11 7.52 -7.09
C LEU A 346 0.48 8.40 -8.16
N VAL A 347 0.94 8.21 -9.40
CA VAL A 347 0.28 8.67 -10.61
C VAL A 347 -0.16 7.42 -11.40
N LEU A 348 -1.45 7.27 -11.63
CA LEU A 348 -2.04 6.15 -12.35
C LEU A 348 -2.74 6.64 -13.61
N ASN A 349 -2.29 6.18 -14.79
CA ASN A 349 -2.83 6.61 -16.09
C ASN A 349 -2.85 8.14 -16.26
N GLY A 350 -1.82 8.82 -15.73
CA GLY A 350 -1.71 10.28 -15.76
C GLY A 350 -2.50 11.02 -14.66
N GLU A 351 -3.29 10.33 -13.83
CA GLU A 351 -4.04 10.91 -12.74
C GLU A 351 -3.29 10.75 -11.40
N TYR A 352 -3.21 11.83 -10.63
CA TYR A 352 -2.63 11.80 -9.29
C TYR A 352 -3.57 11.09 -8.31
N MET A 353 -3.06 10.08 -7.62
CA MET A 353 -3.84 9.24 -6.71
C MET A 353 -3.56 9.48 -5.23
N GLY A 354 -2.62 10.36 -4.88
CA GLY A 354 -2.26 10.66 -3.49
C GLY A 354 -1.09 9.85 -2.96
N ILE A 355 -0.92 9.90 -1.64
CA ILE A 355 0.10 9.11 -0.92
C ILE A 355 -0.29 7.65 -0.91
N TYR A 356 0.68 6.81 -1.26
CA TYR A 356 0.65 5.36 -1.14
C TYR A 356 1.86 4.87 -0.34
N VAL A 357 1.76 3.65 0.15
CA VAL A 357 2.89 2.93 0.73
C VAL A 357 3.27 1.80 -0.23
N PHE A 358 4.43 1.93 -0.86
CA PHE A 358 5.05 0.81 -1.57
C PHE A 358 5.60 -0.16 -0.54
N MET A 359 5.26 -1.45 -0.62
CA MET A 359 5.61 -2.41 0.41
C MET A 359 5.76 -3.83 -0.10
N GLU A 360 6.46 -4.64 0.69
CA GLU A 360 6.64 -6.07 0.43
C GLU A 360 5.35 -6.86 0.70
N ARG A 361 5.15 -7.92 -0.07
CA ARG A 361 4.15 -8.96 0.19
C ARG A 361 4.74 -10.05 1.09
N ILE A 362 3.95 -10.63 1.99
CA ILE A 362 4.32 -11.83 2.74
C ILE A 362 4.45 -13.01 1.76
N LYS A 363 5.59 -13.70 1.82
CA LYS A 363 5.91 -14.81 0.93
C LYS A 363 7.17 -15.53 1.45
N VAL A 364 7.33 -16.80 1.14
CA VAL A 364 8.58 -17.54 1.37
C VAL A 364 9.67 -16.97 0.46
N ASN A 365 10.67 -16.34 1.05
CA ASN A 365 11.82 -15.76 0.35
C ASN A 365 12.92 -15.45 1.39
N PRO A 366 14.23 -15.68 1.09
CA PRO A 366 15.32 -15.37 2.01
C PRO A 366 15.37 -13.93 2.49
N GLY A 367 14.83 -12.98 1.72
CA GLY A 367 14.74 -11.57 2.11
C GLY A 367 13.45 -11.21 2.87
N ARG A 368 12.52 -12.14 3.04
CA ARG A 368 11.20 -11.94 3.67
C ARG A 368 10.96 -12.97 4.77
N VAL A 369 10.05 -13.93 4.59
CA VAL A 369 9.92 -15.07 5.49
C VAL A 369 10.97 -16.10 5.08
N ASP A 370 12.09 -16.10 5.79
CA ASP A 370 13.28 -16.88 5.46
C ASP A 370 13.13 -18.31 5.97
N ILE A 371 12.33 -19.10 5.26
CA ILE A 371 12.17 -20.54 5.45
C ILE A 371 12.39 -21.23 4.11
N ASN A 372 12.77 -22.52 4.16
CA ASN A 372 12.97 -23.30 2.93
C ASN A 372 11.63 -23.49 2.19
N PRO A 373 11.55 -23.12 0.90
CA PRO A 373 10.32 -23.27 0.14
C PRO A 373 9.93 -24.74 -0.01
N LEU A 374 8.63 -25.00 -0.03
CA LEU A 374 8.03 -26.30 -0.25
C LEU A 374 7.71 -26.48 -1.74
N THR A 375 8.10 -27.63 -2.30
CA THR A 375 7.76 -28.00 -3.67
C THR A 375 6.75 -29.15 -3.70
N PRO A 376 5.98 -29.38 -4.79
CA PRO A 376 5.03 -30.50 -4.88
C PRO A 376 5.65 -31.88 -4.68
N SER A 377 6.96 -32.02 -4.87
CA SER A 377 7.70 -33.29 -4.68
C SER A 377 8.09 -33.56 -3.23
N ASP A 378 8.01 -32.58 -2.34
CA ASP A 378 8.42 -32.64 -0.93
C ASP A 378 7.32 -33.35 -0.10
N THR A 379 7.21 -34.65 -0.24
CA THR A 379 6.10 -35.43 0.33
C THR A 379 6.52 -36.38 1.45
N LEU A 380 7.81 -36.44 1.76
CA LEU A 380 8.40 -37.37 2.75
C LEU A 380 9.51 -36.67 3.55
N ASP A 381 9.89 -37.26 4.65
CA ASP A 381 11.05 -36.94 5.48
C ASP A 381 11.06 -35.46 5.93
N ASN A 382 12.26 -34.88 6.04
CA ASN A 382 12.46 -33.53 6.52
C ASN A 382 11.82 -32.46 5.62
N GLU A 383 11.81 -32.67 4.32
CA GLU A 383 11.30 -31.70 3.32
C GLU A 383 9.78 -31.46 3.48
N LEU A 384 9.02 -32.50 3.87
CA LEU A 384 7.59 -32.40 4.16
C LEU A 384 7.31 -31.52 5.39
N THR A 385 8.26 -31.43 6.33
CA THR A 385 7.98 -30.94 7.69
C THR A 385 7.92 -29.42 7.83
N GLY A 386 8.23 -28.62 6.79
CA GLY A 386 8.23 -27.16 6.85
C GLY A 386 8.21 -26.49 5.49
N GLY A 387 8.22 -25.17 5.50
CA GLY A 387 8.07 -24.36 4.29
C GLY A 387 6.64 -23.86 4.10
N TYR A 388 5.87 -23.83 5.18
CA TYR A 388 4.46 -23.41 5.15
C TYR A 388 4.29 -22.01 5.73
N ILE A 389 3.51 -21.16 5.05
CA ILE A 389 2.89 -19.96 5.63
C ILE A 389 1.38 -20.20 5.63
N PHE A 390 0.74 -20.01 6.76
CA PHE A 390 -0.70 -20.12 6.93
C PHE A 390 -1.20 -19.01 7.83
N LYS A 391 -2.52 -18.81 7.89
CA LYS A 391 -3.09 -17.71 8.67
C LYS A 391 -4.45 -18.04 9.24
N VAL A 392 -4.82 -17.35 10.31
CA VAL A 392 -6.20 -17.24 10.76
C VAL A 392 -6.82 -16.07 10.01
N ASP A 393 -7.88 -16.32 9.25
CA ASP A 393 -8.53 -15.28 8.42
C ASP A 393 -9.94 -15.72 7.99
N LYS A 394 -10.72 -14.77 7.46
CA LYS A 394 -12.04 -14.99 6.88
C LYS A 394 -11.95 -15.64 5.49
N THR A 395 -12.83 -16.59 5.20
CA THR A 395 -12.86 -17.35 3.93
C THR A 395 -13.65 -16.66 2.80
N THR A 396 -13.68 -15.33 2.77
CA THR A 396 -14.49 -14.57 1.79
C THR A 396 -13.88 -14.55 0.37
N ALA A 397 -12.60 -14.86 0.23
CA ALA A 397 -11.96 -15.01 -1.09
C ALA A 397 -12.20 -16.42 -1.63
N GLY A 398 -12.64 -16.54 -2.88
CA GLY A 398 -12.76 -17.85 -3.55
C GLY A 398 -11.38 -18.51 -3.77
N GLY A 399 -11.36 -19.85 -3.85
CA GLY A 399 -10.14 -20.60 -4.21
C GLY A 399 -9.08 -20.77 -3.11
N VAL A 400 -9.41 -20.44 -1.84
CA VAL A 400 -8.51 -20.67 -0.70
C VAL A 400 -8.66 -22.07 -0.13
N ILE A 401 -7.54 -22.69 0.28
CA ILE A 401 -7.59 -23.89 1.12
C ILE A 401 -7.75 -23.45 2.57
N ALA A 402 -8.87 -23.83 3.17
CA ALA A 402 -9.18 -23.54 4.56
C ALA A 402 -9.54 -24.82 5.32
N TRP A 403 -9.28 -24.81 6.62
CA TRP A 403 -9.73 -25.85 7.56
C TRP A 403 -10.04 -25.23 8.90
N GLU A 404 -10.82 -25.92 9.72
CA GLU A 404 -11.20 -25.47 11.05
C GLU A 404 -10.38 -26.21 12.11
N SER A 405 -10.06 -25.48 13.19
CA SER A 405 -9.58 -26.07 14.44
C SER A 405 -10.66 -27.01 15.01
N PRO A 406 -10.30 -28.11 15.67
CA PRO A 406 -11.25 -28.92 16.43
C PRO A 406 -11.70 -28.24 17.73
N TYR A 407 -11.11 -27.10 18.10
CA TYR A 407 -11.39 -26.37 19.33
C TYR A 407 -12.09 -25.03 19.05
N TYR A 408 -12.98 -24.63 19.95
CA TYR A 408 -13.57 -23.30 19.94
C TYR A 408 -12.52 -22.24 20.22
N GLY A 409 -12.79 -21.03 19.79
CA GLY A 409 -12.05 -19.82 20.18
C GLY A 409 -12.06 -19.63 21.70
N ALA A 410 -11.36 -18.61 22.19
CA ALA A 410 -11.36 -18.28 23.62
C ALA A 410 -12.80 -18.04 24.13
N ALA A 411 -13.10 -18.57 25.33
CA ALA A 411 -14.43 -18.38 25.94
C ALA A 411 -14.79 -16.87 25.98
N PRO A 412 -16.08 -16.50 25.76
CA PRO A 412 -17.26 -17.36 25.64
C PRO A 412 -17.57 -17.85 24.20
N SER A 413 -16.59 -17.84 23.28
CA SER A 413 -16.79 -18.25 21.88
C SER A 413 -17.35 -19.67 21.75
N THR A 414 -18.21 -19.84 20.75
CA THR A 414 -18.68 -21.14 20.22
C THR A 414 -18.31 -21.34 18.76
N ASN A 415 -17.49 -20.44 18.19
CA ASN A 415 -16.98 -20.50 16.83
C ASN A 415 -15.63 -21.19 16.79
N TYR A 416 -15.38 -21.95 15.74
CA TYR A 416 -14.08 -22.57 15.51
C TYR A 416 -13.12 -21.57 14.85
N THR A 417 -11.83 -21.69 15.20
CA THR A 417 -10.77 -20.95 14.50
C THR A 417 -10.61 -21.48 13.07
N THR A 418 -10.70 -20.61 12.07
CA THR A 418 -10.52 -20.98 10.67
C THR A 418 -9.11 -20.64 10.21
N PHE A 419 -8.38 -21.67 9.77
CA PHE A 419 -7.06 -21.52 9.18
C PHE A 419 -7.15 -21.47 7.65
N GLN A 420 -6.22 -20.77 7.03
CA GLN A 420 -6.02 -20.75 5.58
C GLN A 420 -4.55 -20.97 5.25
N LEU A 421 -4.28 -21.81 4.25
CA LEU A 421 -2.95 -21.88 3.67
C LEU A 421 -2.68 -20.63 2.84
N HIS A 422 -1.48 -20.05 2.98
CA HIS A 422 -1.04 -18.88 2.23
C HIS A 422 0.10 -19.20 1.25
N ASP A 423 1.08 -20.00 1.67
CA ASP A 423 2.20 -20.48 0.88
C ASP A 423 2.52 -21.93 1.32
N PRO A 424 2.69 -22.90 0.39
CA PRO A 424 2.68 -22.76 -1.06
C PRO A 424 1.28 -22.46 -1.64
N ASP A 425 1.28 -21.98 -2.91
CA ASP A 425 0.04 -21.80 -3.68
C ASP A 425 -0.72 -23.12 -3.82
N ILE A 426 -2.05 -23.03 -3.86
CA ILE A 426 -2.94 -24.21 -3.98
C ILE A 426 -2.58 -25.10 -5.18
N THR A 427 -2.14 -24.52 -6.29
CA THR A 427 -1.77 -25.25 -7.51
C THR A 427 -0.45 -26.00 -7.37
N ALA A 428 0.37 -25.62 -6.39
CA ALA A 428 1.67 -26.22 -6.08
C ALA A 428 1.64 -27.15 -4.85
N LEU A 429 0.45 -27.37 -4.26
CA LEU A 429 0.31 -28.13 -3.02
C LEU A 429 0.01 -29.63 -3.30
N HIS A 430 0.73 -30.52 -2.62
CA HIS A 430 0.42 -31.95 -2.59
C HIS A 430 -0.48 -32.29 -1.38
N PRO A 431 -1.48 -33.20 -1.49
CA PRO A 431 -2.37 -33.56 -0.37
C PRO A 431 -1.65 -34.01 0.91
N TYR A 432 -0.53 -34.68 0.82
CA TYR A 432 0.27 -35.09 1.99
C TYR A 432 0.82 -33.89 2.76
N GLN A 433 1.16 -32.82 2.08
CA GLN A 433 1.66 -31.58 2.69
C GLN A 433 0.56 -30.91 3.51
N LEU A 434 -0.64 -30.79 2.96
CA LEU A 434 -1.78 -30.23 3.68
C LEU A 434 -2.14 -31.09 4.91
N ASN A 435 -2.22 -32.39 4.74
CA ASN A 435 -2.50 -33.33 5.84
C ASN A 435 -1.45 -33.24 6.95
N TYR A 436 -0.17 -33.09 6.58
CA TYR A 436 0.91 -32.91 7.54
C TYR A 436 0.73 -31.61 8.35
N LEU A 437 0.51 -30.49 7.65
CA LEU A 437 0.33 -29.19 8.30
C LEU A 437 -0.87 -29.20 9.26
N GLN A 438 -2.03 -29.70 8.79
CA GLN A 438 -3.24 -29.84 9.60
C GLN A 438 -3.01 -30.72 10.83
N GLY A 439 -2.38 -31.88 10.65
CA GLY A 439 -2.04 -32.79 11.75
C GLY A 439 -1.11 -32.14 12.76
N TYR A 440 -0.09 -31.41 12.31
CA TYR A 440 0.85 -30.73 13.20
C TYR A 440 0.16 -29.61 14.01
N VAL A 441 -0.65 -28.76 13.37
CA VAL A 441 -1.41 -27.69 14.03
C VAL A 441 -2.40 -28.29 15.02
N THR A 442 -3.14 -29.34 14.65
CA THR A 442 -4.07 -30.03 15.55
C THR A 442 -3.34 -30.61 16.79
N THR A 443 -2.21 -31.28 16.58
CA THR A 443 -1.41 -31.82 17.69
C THR A 443 -0.90 -30.71 18.61
N TRP A 444 -0.46 -29.59 18.07
CA TRP A 444 -0.06 -28.41 18.87
C TRP A 444 -1.24 -27.89 19.72
N GLU A 445 -2.44 -27.76 19.14
CA GLU A 445 -3.64 -27.33 19.86
C GLU A 445 -4.08 -28.36 20.92
N GLU A 446 -3.97 -29.68 20.63
CA GLU A 446 -4.22 -30.75 21.58
C GLU A 446 -3.32 -30.62 22.81
N ILE A 447 -2.02 -30.41 22.60
CA ILE A 447 -1.06 -30.19 23.69
C ILE A 447 -1.39 -28.92 24.48
N LEU A 448 -1.76 -27.84 23.83
CA LEU A 448 -2.20 -26.61 24.52
C LEU A 448 -3.43 -26.85 25.40
N MET A 449 -4.38 -27.68 24.97
CA MET A 449 -5.61 -28.00 25.73
C MET A 449 -5.40 -29.02 26.83
N ASP A 450 -4.40 -29.88 26.71
CA ASP A 450 -4.12 -30.93 27.69
C ASP A 450 -3.63 -30.33 29.03
N SER A 451 -4.23 -30.71 30.12
CA SER A 451 -3.90 -30.16 31.45
C SER A 451 -2.62 -30.72 32.07
N LEU A 452 -2.11 -31.86 31.56
CA LEU A 452 -0.91 -32.55 32.07
C LEU A 452 0.30 -32.33 31.16
N LEU A 453 0.07 -32.16 29.84
CA LEU A 453 1.13 -32.05 28.87
C LEU A 453 1.44 -30.60 28.51
N PHE A 454 0.54 -29.67 28.76
CA PHE A 454 0.60 -28.28 28.36
C PHE A 454 2.01 -27.66 28.51
N ASP A 455 2.49 -27.55 29.73
CA ASP A 455 3.78 -26.91 30.07
C ASP A 455 4.91 -27.93 30.32
N HIS A 456 4.70 -29.20 29.93
CA HIS A 456 5.69 -30.25 30.17
C HIS A 456 6.99 -29.96 29.40
N PRO A 457 8.18 -29.98 30.05
CA PRO A 457 9.43 -29.49 29.47
C PRO A 457 9.91 -30.25 28.23
N LEU A 458 9.54 -31.54 28.06
CA LEU A 458 9.99 -32.37 26.96
C LEU A 458 8.96 -32.59 25.85
N VAL A 459 7.67 -32.45 26.15
CA VAL A 459 6.59 -32.76 25.20
C VAL A 459 5.50 -31.69 25.18
N GLY A 460 5.62 -30.63 25.95
CA GLY A 460 4.67 -29.52 26.02
C GLY A 460 4.76 -28.58 24.81
N TYR A 461 3.93 -27.54 24.82
CA TYR A 461 3.75 -26.61 23.70
C TYR A 461 5.06 -25.97 23.21
N ARG A 462 6.06 -25.80 24.08
CA ARG A 462 7.38 -25.24 23.75
C ARG A 462 8.16 -26.07 22.73
N GLN A 463 7.78 -27.35 22.50
CA GLN A 463 8.37 -28.18 21.47
C GLN A 463 7.78 -27.91 20.09
N PHE A 464 6.57 -27.35 20.01
CA PHE A 464 5.82 -27.16 18.79
C PHE A 464 5.86 -25.73 18.25
N MET A 465 6.11 -24.73 19.11
CA MET A 465 6.09 -23.32 18.74
C MET A 465 7.35 -22.56 19.19
N ASP A 466 7.73 -21.55 18.47
CA ASP A 466 8.74 -20.55 18.88
C ASP A 466 8.11 -19.56 19.84
N VAL A 467 8.37 -19.73 21.13
CA VAL A 467 7.79 -18.93 22.20
C VAL A 467 8.07 -17.45 22.04
N GLY A 468 9.30 -17.09 21.61
CA GLY A 468 9.68 -15.70 21.43
C GLY A 468 8.86 -15.01 20.34
N SER A 469 8.55 -15.70 19.22
CA SER A 469 7.71 -15.12 18.16
C SER A 469 6.25 -14.90 18.63
N PHE A 470 5.71 -15.82 19.42
CA PHE A 470 4.36 -15.67 20.00
C PHE A 470 4.30 -14.52 21.01
N ILE A 471 5.32 -14.35 21.83
CA ILE A 471 5.43 -13.19 22.76
C ILE A 471 5.51 -11.88 21.97
N ASP A 472 6.39 -11.81 20.97
CA ASP A 472 6.56 -10.60 20.15
C ASP A 472 5.26 -10.25 19.40
N PHE A 473 4.58 -11.26 18.82
CA PHE A 473 3.30 -11.08 18.13
C PHE A 473 2.19 -10.63 19.10
N PHE A 474 2.11 -11.25 20.30
CA PHE A 474 1.19 -10.85 21.35
C PHE A 474 1.40 -9.38 21.73
N LEU A 475 2.63 -9.00 22.06
CA LEU A 475 2.93 -7.62 22.47
C LEU A 475 2.62 -6.61 21.37
N ALA A 476 2.85 -6.94 20.10
CA ALA A 476 2.53 -6.06 18.97
C ALA A 476 1.01 -5.86 18.81
N ASN A 477 0.21 -6.92 18.92
CA ASN A 477 -1.25 -6.80 18.85
C ASN A 477 -1.81 -6.06 20.07
N GLU A 478 -1.27 -6.29 21.25
CA GLU A 478 -1.75 -5.64 22.47
C GLU A 478 -1.40 -4.16 22.54
N ILE A 479 -0.17 -3.76 22.20
CA ILE A 479 0.20 -2.33 22.22
C ILE A 479 -0.59 -1.54 21.17
N THR A 480 -0.87 -2.14 20.02
CA THR A 480 -1.64 -1.50 18.96
C THR A 480 -3.15 -1.63 19.13
N LYS A 481 -3.59 -2.55 20.01
CA LYS A 481 -4.99 -2.91 20.22
C LYS A 481 -5.74 -3.08 18.90
N ASN A 482 -5.20 -3.97 18.04
CA ASN A 482 -5.74 -4.23 16.73
C ASN A 482 -7.03 -5.05 16.82
N VAL A 483 -8.18 -4.44 16.57
CA VAL A 483 -9.50 -5.11 16.63
C VAL A 483 -9.66 -6.30 15.68
N ASP A 484 -8.83 -6.41 14.65
CA ASP A 484 -8.72 -7.58 13.78
C ASP A 484 -7.62 -8.55 14.22
N GLY A 485 -6.82 -8.16 15.21
CA GLY A 485 -5.74 -8.97 15.75
C GLY A 485 -6.20 -10.35 16.21
N TYR A 486 -5.30 -11.35 16.11
CA TYR A 486 -5.52 -12.74 16.50
C TYR A 486 -6.53 -13.53 15.64
N ARG A 487 -7.55 -12.90 15.05
CA ARG A 487 -8.70 -13.54 14.38
C ARG A 487 -8.77 -13.31 12.87
N ILE A 488 -8.12 -12.27 12.36
CA ILE A 488 -8.06 -11.91 10.94
C ILE A 488 -6.62 -11.53 10.61
N SER A 489 -6.16 -11.81 9.41
CA SER A 489 -4.81 -11.48 8.93
C SER A 489 -3.70 -11.90 9.90
N THR A 490 -3.93 -12.94 10.71
CA THR A 490 -3.00 -13.47 11.69
C THR A 490 -2.15 -14.55 11.04
N PHE A 491 -0.97 -14.16 10.60
CA PHE A 491 -0.04 -15.05 9.92
C PHE A 491 0.75 -15.89 10.90
N LEU A 492 1.03 -17.13 10.46
CA LEU A 492 1.92 -18.09 11.11
C LEU A 492 2.77 -18.75 10.02
N PHE A 493 3.97 -19.19 10.38
CA PHE A 493 4.77 -20.00 9.48
C PHE A 493 5.45 -21.15 10.22
N LYS A 494 5.81 -22.19 9.46
CA LYS A 494 6.42 -23.40 10.01
C LYS A 494 7.71 -23.74 9.29
N GLU A 495 8.78 -23.83 10.05
CA GLU A 495 10.10 -24.27 9.59
C GLU A 495 10.19 -25.78 9.43
N ARG A 496 11.16 -26.25 8.64
CA ARG A 496 11.53 -27.67 8.58
C ARG A 496 12.07 -28.15 9.92
N PHE A 497 11.92 -29.44 10.18
CA PHE A 497 12.38 -30.05 11.44
C PHE A 497 13.89 -29.84 11.66
N SER A 498 14.69 -29.90 10.60
CA SER A 498 16.13 -29.63 10.64
C SER A 498 16.49 -28.18 11.06
N GLU A 499 15.53 -27.26 10.99
CA GLU A 499 15.70 -25.82 11.28
C GLU A 499 14.98 -25.40 12.57
N GLY A 500 14.54 -26.36 13.36
CA GLY A 500 13.79 -26.12 14.59
C GLY A 500 12.41 -26.76 14.59
N GLY A 501 11.76 -26.85 13.43
CA GLY A 501 10.51 -27.56 13.21
C GLY A 501 9.29 -26.93 13.87
N LYS A 502 9.38 -25.66 14.27
CA LYS A 502 8.38 -24.98 15.09
C LYS A 502 7.45 -24.11 14.27
N ILE A 503 6.26 -23.83 14.84
CA ILE A 503 5.36 -22.78 14.37
C ILE A 503 5.86 -21.46 14.95
N HIS A 504 5.92 -20.44 14.12
CA HIS A 504 6.19 -19.06 14.49
C HIS A 504 4.94 -18.21 14.29
N ALA A 505 4.65 -17.28 15.23
CA ALA A 505 3.64 -16.26 15.03
C ALA A 505 4.22 -15.05 14.30
N GLY A 506 3.47 -14.54 13.34
CA GLY A 506 3.88 -13.48 12.42
C GLY A 506 4.04 -13.99 10.99
N PRO A 507 4.41 -13.09 10.05
CA PRO A 507 4.70 -11.67 10.21
C PRO A 507 3.46 -10.82 10.55
N LEU A 508 3.71 -9.60 11.04
CA LEU A 508 2.64 -8.61 11.29
C LEU A 508 2.01 -8.16 9.97
N TRP A 509 0.68 -8.03 9.96
CA TRP A 509 -0.08 -7.64 8.79
C TRP A 509 -1.39 -6.96 9.14
N ASP A 510 -1.75 -5.87 8.41
CA ASP A 510 -3.06 -5.21 8.42
C ASP A 510 -3.43 -4.52 9.76
N PHE A 511 -2.72 -3.45 10.09
CA PHE A 511 -2.89 -2.66 11.31
C PHE A 511 -3.49 -1.26 11.07
N ASN A 512 -4.10 -1.01 9.90
CA ASN A 512 -4.63 0.32 9.55
C ASN A 512 -5.80 0.77 10.44
N ILE A 513 -6.52 -0.17 11.04
CA ILE A 513 -7.64 0.11 11.96
C ILE A 513 -7.25 0.00 13.45
N ALA A 514 -5.99 -0.29 13.73
CA ALA A 514 -5.41 -0.33 15.07
C ALA A 514 -5.10 1.07 15.64
N LEU A 515 -4.46 1.14 16.81
CA LEU A 515 -3.98 2.38 17.43
C LEU A 515 -5.10 3.43 17.56
N GLY A 516 -6.26 2.99 18.06
CA GLY A 516 -7.41 3.83 18.31
C GLY A 516 -8.20 4.30 17.10
N ASN A 517 -7.91 3.79 15.89
CA ASN A 517 -8.58 4.22 14.67
C ASN A 517 -10.00 3.66 14.52
N SER A 518 -10.23 2.42 14.99
CA SER A 518 -11.54 1.77 14.88
C SER A 518 -12.56 2.30 15.88
N ASP A 519 -13.80 2.56 15.45
CA ASP A 519 -14.93 3.02 16.26
C ASP A 519 -15.79 1.89 16.84
N TYR A 520 -15.40 0.64 16.62
CA TYR A 520 -16.13 -0.55 17.07
C TYR A 520 -15.26 -1.46 17.95
N CYS A 521 -15.89 -2.41 18.63
CA CYS A 521 -15.24 -3.45 19.42
C CYS A 521 -14.17 -2.91 20.41
N ASN A 522 -14.47 -1.82 21.10
CA ASN A 522 -13.56 -1.16 22.04
C ASN A 522 -12.22 -0.69 21.45
N GLY A 523 -12.11 -0.57 20.13
CA GLY A 523 -10.88 -0.13 19.45
C GLY A 523 -10.31 1.21 19.95
N PRO A 524 -11.12 2.23 20.28
CA PRO A 524 -10.62 3.50 20.80
C PRO A 524 -10.08 3.42 22.23
N ASN A 525 -10.56 2.45 23.03
CA ASN A 525 -10.24 2.38 24.44
C ASN A 525 -8.78 1.94 24.64
N VAL A 526 -8.02 2.74 25.38
CA VAL A 526 -6.62 2.43 25.72
C VAL A 526 -6.48 1.34 26.77
N GLU A 527 -7.56 1.04 27.51
CA GLU A 527 -7.58 0.02 28.55
C GLU A 527 -8.06 -1.34 28.02
N GLY A 528 -7.78 -2.40 28.78
CA GLY A 528 -8.15 -3.78 28.46
C GLY A 528 -7.23 -4.44 27.44
N TRP A 529 -7.33 -5.75 27.33
CA TRP A 529 -6.52 -6.58 26.44
C TRP A 529 -7.31 -6.94 25.18
N GLU A 530 -6.66 -6.92 24.03
CA GLU A 530 -7.30 -7.32 22.78
C GLU A 530 -7.51 -8.83 22.69
N MET A 531 -6.71 -9.61 23.41
CA MET A 531 -6.96 -11.05 23.54
C MET A 531 -8.34 -11.36 24.15
N ASP A 532 -8.93 -10.43 24.93
CA ASP A 532 -10.25 -10.53 25.53
C ASP A 532 -11.40 -10.17 24.56
N PHE A 533 -11.12 -9.94 23.28
CA PHE A 533 -12.07 -9.53 22.24
C PHE A 533 -13.42 -10.27 22.33
N ASN A 534 -13.40 -11.58 22.50
CA ASN A 534 -14.60 -12.42 22.53
C ASN A 534 -15.56 -12.07 23.70
N ASN A 535 -15.10 -11.36 24.74
CA ASN A 535 -15.92 -10.95 25.87
C ASN A 535 -16.78 -9.71 25.60
N PHE A 536 -16.37 -8.87 24.63
CA PHE A 536 -17.02 -7.57 24.40
C PHE A 536 -17.44 -7.33 22.96
N CYS A 537 -17.03 -8.19 22.02
CA CYS A 537 -17.39 -8.07 20.62
C CYS A 537 -17.83 -9.43 20.06
N ALA A 538 -19.13 -9.65 20.02
CA ALA A 538 -19.68 -10.89 19.47
C ALA A 538 -19.98 -10.73 17.97
N GLY A 539 -19.76 -11.76 17.19
CA GLY A 539 -20.35 -11.77 15.85
C GLY A 539 -19.56 -12.31 14.69
N GLY A 540 -18.80 -13.37 14.85
CA GLY A 540 -18.42 -14.15 13.68
C GLY A 540 -17.03 -14.74 13.63
N LEU A 541 -15.98 -13.97 13.76
CA LEU A 541 -14.61 -14.47 13.85
C LEU A 541 -14.08 -14.09 15.23
N ASP A 542 -13.72 -15.09 15.99
CA ASP A 542 -13.33 -14.95 17.38
C ASP A 542 -11.83 -15.25 17.56
N ASN A 543 -11.25 -14.69 18.63
CA ASN A 543 -9.86 -14.96 18.98
C ASN A 543 -9.68 -16.43 19.34
N PRO A 544 -8.61 -17.10 18.85
CA PRO A 544 -8.24 -18.44 19.27
C PRO A 544 -7.98 -18.52 20.78
N PHE A 545 -8.21 -19.67 21.36
CA PHE A 545 -8.00 -19.90 22.81
C PHE A 545 -6.54 -19.81 23.26
N TRP A 546 -5.58 -19.85 22.35
CA TRP A 546 -4.15 -19.99 22.59
C TRP A 546 -3.60 -18.92 23.53
N TRP A 547 -3.96 -17.67 23.33
CA TRP A 547 -3.39 -16.51 24.02
C TRP A 547 -3.68 -16.55 25.52
N HIS A 548 -4.92 -16.82 25.92
CA HIS A 548 -5.30 -17.00 27.32
C HIS A 548 -4.64 -18.25 27.92
N ARG A 549 -4.54 -19.32 27.13
CA ARG A 549 -3.95 -20.57 27.58
C ARG A 549 -2.44 -20.44 27.85
N LEU A 550 -1.72 -19.78 26.97
CA LEU A 550 -0.28 -19.54 27.11
C LEU A 550 0.04 -18.72 28.38
N LEU A 551 -0.77 -17.69 28.68
CA LEU A 551 -0.59 -16.87 29.89
C LEU A 551 -0.88 -17.61 31.19
N GLN A 552 -1.46 -18.80 31.17
CA GLN A 552 -1.61 -19.67 32.35
C GLN A 552 -0.27 -20.33 32.74
N ASP A 553 0.69 -20.45 31.83
CA ASP A 553 2.07 -20.80 32.19
C ASP A 553 2.77 -19.57 32.75
N SER A 554 3.11 -19.62 34.05
CA SER A 554 3.78 -18.53 34.75
C SER A 554 5.14 -18.19 34.12
N THR A 555 5.81 -19.17 33.53
CA THR A 555 7.07 -18.95 32.82
C THR A 555 6.86 -18.13 31.54
N TYR A 556 5.83 -18.46 30.75
CA TYR A 556 5.46 -17.68 29.56
C TYR A 556 5.03 -16.25 29.95
N ALA A 557 4.22 -16.10 31.00
CA ALA A 557 3.78 -14.79 31.48
C ALA A 557 4.99 -13.93 31.95
N ASN A 558 5.94 -14.52 32.66
CA ASN A 558 7.14 -13.82 33.10
C ASN A 558 8.05 -13.45 31.89
N GLU A 559 8.25 -14.36 30.94
CA GLU A 559 8.99 -14.08 29.69
C GLU A 559 8.33 -12.93 28.90
N THR A 560 7.01 -12.89 28.85
CA THR A 560 6.23 -11.82 28.21
C THR A 560 6.48 -10.48 28.92
N HIS A 561 6.44 -10.44 30.25
CA HIS A 561 6.73 -9.24 31.02
C HIS A 561 8.17 -8.76 30.82
N CYS A 562 9.11 -9.68 30.87
CA CYS A 562 10.52 -9.36 30.63
C CYS A 562 10.74 -8.75 29.24
N ARG A 563 10.12 -9.35 28.21
CA ARG A 563 10.23 -8.84 26.85
C ARG A 563 9.58 -7.47 26.70
N TRP A 564 8.42 -7.25 27.34
CA TRP A 564 7.80 -5.94 27.41
C TRP A 564 8.74 -4.88 28.01
N GLN A 565 9.33 -5.15 29.16
CA GLN A 565 10.26 -4.22 29.82
C GLN A 565 11.48 -3.92 28.93
N GLU A 566 12.05 -4.95 28.28
CA GLU A 566 13.16 -4.77 27.34
C GLU A 566 12.79 -3.81 26.21
N LEU A 567 11.64 -4.02 25.56
CA LEU A 567 11.16 -3.17 24.48
C LEU A 567 10.88 -1.75 24.98
N ARG A 568 10.25 -1.59 26.13
CA ARG A 568 9.95 -0.29 26.76
C ARG A 568 11.21 0.49 27.20
N ALA A 569 12.24 -0.22 27.63
CA ALA A 569 13.57 0.42 27.91
C ALA A 569 14.32 0.82 26.64
N GLY A 570 13.91 0.34 25.47
CA GLY A 570 14.57 0.53 24.19
C GLY A 570 13.67 1.14 23.11
N LYS A 571 13.47 0.36 22.06
CA LYS A 571 12.82 0.77 20.81
C LYS A 571 11.33 1.09 20.94
N TRP A 572 10.67 0.61 21.97
CA TRP A 572 9.26 0.93 22.24
C TRP A 572 9.09 1.91 23.41
N SER A 573 10.14 2.62 23.82
CA SER A 573 9.98 3.76 24.72
C SER A 573 9.10 4.84 24.11
N ASP A 574 8.35 5.58 24.91
CA ASP A 574 7.48 6.67 24.41
C ASP A 574 8.30 7.68 23.61
N ALA A 575 9.49 8.02 24.06
CA ALA A 575 10.37 8.94 23.37
C ALA A 575 10.74 8.45 21.96
N HIS A 576 11.04 7.15 21.80
CA HIS A 576 11.39 6.58 20.50
C HIS A 576 10.18 6.51 19.57
N LEU A 577 9.03 6.02 20.06
CA LEU A 577 7.81 5.92 19.29
C LEU A 577 7.31 7.28 18.81
N LEU A 578 7.29 8.28 19.71
CA LEU A 578 6.88 9.63 19.36
C LEU A 578 7.85 10.28 18.37
N SER A 579 9.15 10.09 18.54
CA SER A 579 10.16 10.59 17.60
C SER A 579 10.01 9.98 16.20
N TYR A 580 9.67 8.68 16.12
CA TYR A 580 9.40 8.02 14.84
C TYR A 580 8.15 8.60 14.17
N ILE A 581 7.05 8.75 14.93
CA ILE A 581 5.80 9.36 14.43
C ILE A 581 6.06 10.78 13.92
N ASP A 582 6.80 11.61 14.68
CA ASP A 582 7.13 12.98 14.30
C ASP A 582 8.00 13.03 13.03
N SER A 583 8.96 12.12 12.90
CA SER A 583 9.80 12.02 11.71
C SER A 583 9.01 11.65 10.45
N VAL A 584 8.09 10.69 10.57
CA VAL A 584 7.20 10.31 9.47
C VAL A 584 6.24 11.46 9.13
N ALA A 585 5.62 12.09 10.13
CA ALA A 585 4.71 13.22 9.92
C ALA A 585 5.42 14.39 9.22
N ALA A 586 6.65 14.71 9.61
CA ALA A 586 7.46 15.74 8.95
C ALA A 586 7.78 15.37 7.49
N THR A 587 8.08 14.10 7.21
CA THR A 587 8.32 13.61 5.85
C THR A 587 7.07 13.73 4.98
N LEU A 588 5.89 13.48 5.54
CA LEU A 588 4.62 13.53 4.83
C LEU A 588 3.97 14.91 4.78
N GLN A 589 4.50 15.90 5.50
CA GLN A 589 3.86 17.21 5.69
C GLN A 589 3.42 17.87 4.38
N GLU A 590 4.28 17.92 3.38
CA GLU A 590 3.97 18.51 2.08
C GLU A 590 3.02 17.62 1.26
N ALA A 591 3.33 16.33 1.18
CA ALA A 591 2.54 15.37 0.41
C ALA A 591 1.13 15.17 0.99
N SER A 592 0.96 15.29 2.32
CA SER A 592 -0.36 15.18 2.97
C SER A 592 -1.33 16.29 2.52
N LEU A 593 -0.85 17.49 2.25
CA LEU A 593 -1.68 18.58 1.71
C LEU A 593 -2.27 18.17 0.36
N ARG A 594 -1.44 17.60 -0.53
CA ARG A 594 -1.88 17.11 -1.84
C ARG A 594 -2.79 15.90 -1.71
N HIS A 595 -2.47 14.98 -0.81
CA HIS A 595 -3.29 13.80 -0.55
C HIS A 595 -4.71 14.16 -0.11
N PHE A 596 -4.85 15.07 0.85
CA PHE A 596 -6.17 15.47 1.35
C PHE A 596 -6.90 16.45 0.42
N GLN A 597 -6.21 17.09 -0.51
CA GLN A 597 -6.86 17.78 -1.63
C GLN A 597 -7.45 16.77 -2.62
N ARG A 598 -6.74 15.67 -2.94
CA ARG A 598 -7.24 14.58 -3.79
C ARG A 598 -8.37 13.80 -3.11
N TRP A 599 -8.25 13.58 -1.82
CA TRP A 599 -9.18 12.84 -0.99
C TRP A 599 -9.62 13.72 0.18
N PRO A 600 -10.71 14.51 0.04
CA PRO A 600 -11.13 15.48 1.06
C PRO A 600 -11.88 14.78 2.22
N ILE A 601 -11.16 13.97 2.97
CA ILE A 601 -11.68 13.12 4.07
C ILE A 601 -11.40 13.68 5.47
N LEU A 602 -10.58 14.72 5.61
CA LEU A 602 -10.42 15.42 6.88
C LEU A 602 -11.75 16.13 7.27
N GLY A 603 -12.08 16.09 8.56
CA GLY A 603 -13.36 16.58 9.07
C GLY A 603 -14.58 15.69 8.74
N ASN A 604 -14.41 14.67 7.90
CA ASN A 604 -15.48 13.77 7.48
C ASN A 604 -15.30 12.38 8.07
N TYR A 605 -16.41 11.73 8.43
CA TYR A 605 -16.37 10.33 8.85
C TYR A 605 -16.03 9.42 7.65
N VAL A 606 -15.02 8.57 7.83
CA VAL A 606 -14.71 7.45 6.93
C VAL A 606 -14.68 6.20 7.79
N TRP A 607 -15.54 5.23 7.47
CA TRP A 607 -15.57 3.98 8.25
C TRP A 607 -14.19 3.31 8.28
N PRO A 608 -13.68 2.88 9.40
CA PRO A 608 -14.26 2.88 10.75
C PRO A 608 -13.64 3.94 11.70
N ASN A 609 -13.41 5.16 11.26
CA ASN A 609 -12.70 6.17 12.06
C ASN A 609 -13.45 6.52 13.37
N ASN A 610 -12.83 6.28 14.49
CA ASN A 610 -13.29 6.79 15.78
C ASN A 610 -13.01 8.28 15.95
N PHE A 611 -11.79 8.70 15.67
CA PHE A 611 -11.40 10.11 15.69
C PHE A 611 -11.55 10.74 14.30
N ILE A 612 -12.04 11.98 14.25
CA ILE A 612 -12.27 12.72 13.01
C ILE A 612 -11.59 14.06 13.15
N GLY A 613 -10.31 14.12 12.82
CA GLY A 613 -9.52 15.35 12.81
C GLY A 613 -9.88 16.25 11.62
N ASN A 614 -9.94 17.55 11.84
CA ASN A 614 -10.13 18.56 10.78
C ASN A 614 -8.82 18.83 10.04
N THR A 615 -7.70 18.49 10.64
CA THR A 615 -6.37 18.67 10.08
C THR A 615 -5.54 17.40 10.20
N TYR A 616 -4.53 17.24 9.35
CA TYR A 616 -3.56 16.14 9.46
C TYR A 616 -2.83 16.15 10.81
N GLN A 617 -2.50 17.35 11.33
CA GLN A 617 -1.82 17.45 12.62
C GLN A 617 -2.69 16.93 13.78
N GLU A 618 -4.00 17.18 13.77
CA GLU A 618 -4.92 16.63 14.78
C GLU A 618 -4.95 15.09 14.76
N GLU A 619 -4.89 14.45 13.59
CA GLU A 619 -4.80 13.00 13.46
C GLU A 619 -3.49 12.45 14.03
N ILE A 620 -2.36 13.16 13.82
CA ILE A 620 -1.05 12.83 14.40
C ILE A 620 -1.06 13.00 15.92
N ASP A 621 -1.62 14.08 16.43
CA ASP A 621 -1.68 14.36 17.88
C ASP A 621 -2.57 13.33 18.59
N TYR A 622 -3.67 12.93 17.97
CA TYR A 622 -4.52 11.84 18.47
C TYR A 622 -3.74 10.52 18.54
N LEU A 623 -3.06 10.11 17.49
CA LEU A 623 -2.25 8.89 17.45
C LEU A 623 -1.18 8.91 18.56
N LYS A 624 -0.45 10.02 18.72
CA LYS A 624 0.57 10.19 19.77
C LYS A 624 -0.01 10.11 21.17
N SER A 625 -1.13 10.79 21.40
CA SER A 625 -1.83 10.76 22.69
C SER A 625 -2.33 9.35 23.03
N TRP A 626 -2.91 8.66 22.05
CA TRP A 626 -3.44 7.33 22.23
C TRP A 626 -2.34 6.33 22.61
N ILE A 627 -1.20 6.31 21.89
CA ILE A 627 -0.13 5.34 22.14
C ILE A 627 0.53 5.55 23.50
N VAL A 628 0.72 6.80 23.95
CA VAL A 628 1.28 7.09 25.28
C VAL A 628 0.34 6.61 26.39
N GLN A 629 -0.95 6.82 26.24
CA GLN A 629 -1.94 6.31 27.22
C GLN A 629 -1.98 4.78 27.22
N ARG A 630 -1.89 4.16 26.03
CA ARG A 630 -1.86 2.69 25.91
C ARG A 630 -0.64 2.07 26.57
N THR A 631 0.54 2.61 26.30
CA THR A 631 1.78 2.12 26.91
C THR A 631 1.77 2.27 28.42
N ALA A 632 1.30 3.41 28.96
CA ALA A 632 1.18 3.64 30.38
C ALA A 632 0.21 2.65 31.07
N TRP A 633 -0.91 2.33 30.38
CA TRP A 633 -1.84 1.31 30.88
C TRP A 633 -1.19 -0.08 30.87
N MET A 634 -0.51 -0.47 29.80
CA MET A 634 0.18 -1.76 29.71
C MET A 634 1.32 -1.89 30.72
N ASP A 635 2.10 -0.83 30.95
CA ASP A 635 3.16 -0.80 31.96
C ASP A 635 2.62 -1.14 33.36
N SER A 636 1.38 -0.75 33.65
CA SER A 636 0.73 -0.96 34.95
C SER A 636 -0.01 -2.30 35.08
N ASN A 637 -0.31 -2.97 33.96
CA ASN A 637 -1.19 -4.14 33.91
C ASN A 637 -0.55 -5.40 33.30
N MET A 638 0.76 -5.38 32.97
CA MET A 638 1.42 -6.50 32.31
C MET A 638 1.35 -7.79 33.16
N PHE A 639 1.13 -8.91 32.48
CA PHE A 639 1.09 -10.24 33.08
C PHE A 639 2.45 -10.69 33.62
N GLY A 640 2.46 -11.62 34.58
CA GLY A 640 3.67 -12.19 35.11
C GLY A 640 4.45 -11.24 36.04
N ASN A 641 5.67 -11.61 36.36
CA ASN A 641 6.57 -10.84 37.22
C ASN A 641 7.62 -10.11 36.36
N ALA A 642 7.92 -8.88 36.76
CA ALA A 642 8.98 -8.09 36.12
C ALA A 642 10.35 -8.75 36.27
N CYS A 643 11.18 -8.60 35.26
CA CYS A 643 12.58 -9.01 35.29
C CYS A 643 13.46 -7.95 35.94
N ASP A 644 14.52 -8.41 36.57
CA ASP A 644 15.64 -7.54 36.93
C ASP A 644 16.52 -7.34 35.67
N LEU A 645 16.23 -6.29 34.92
CA LEU A 645 16.98 -5.95 33.71
C LEU A 645 18.46 -5.67 33.95
N SER A 646 18.87 -5.43 35.20
CA SER A 646 20.30 -5.25 35.56
C SER A 646 21.08 -6.54 35.42
N LEU A 647 20.43 -7.70 35.42
CA LEU A 647 21.01 -9.03 35.22
C LEU A 647 20.96 -9.51 33.76
N VAL A 648 20.21 -8.83 32.89
CA VAL A 648 20.14 -9.14 31.47
C VAL A 648 21.41 -8.58 30.82
N ILE A 649 22.41 -9.43 30.63
CA ILE A 649 23.47 -9.16 29.67
C ILE A 649 22.76 -9.20 28.28
N HIS A 650 22.43 -8.06 27.74
CA HIS A 650 21.95 -7.99 26.36
C HIS A 650 23.04 -8.60 25.45
N PRO A 651 22.80 -9.73 24.74
CA PRO A 651 23.51 -9.90 23.53
C PRO A 651 22.97 -8.79 22.61
N SER A 652 23.69 -7.68 22.50
CA SER A 652 23.44 -6.76 21.42
C SER A 652 23.48 -7.62 20.14
N ILE A 653 22.35 -7.82 19.50
CA ILE A 653 22.32 -8.29 18.12
C ILE A 653 22.89 -7.11 17.33
N ALA A 654 24.21 -6.99 17.37
CA ALA A 654 24.94 -6.20 16.42
C ALA A 654 24.60 -6.82 15.05
N HIS A 655 24.09 -6.04 14.14
CA HIS A 655 24.14 -6.36 12.73
C HIS A 655 25.50 -6.97 12.44
N ASP A 656 25.52 -8.11 11.71
CA ASP A 656 26.73 -8.87 11.41
C ASP A 656 27.70 -8.04 10.56
N GLU A 657 28.41 -7.11 11.20
CA GLU A 657 29.56 -6.42 10.64
C GLU A 657 30.82 -7.32 10.69
N MET A 658 30.59 -8.64 10.86
CA MET A 658 31.65 -9.63 11.00
C MET A 658 31.39 -10.83 10.09
N VAL A 659 32.31 -11.08 9.19
CA VAL A 659 32.26 -12.21 8.25
C VAL A 659 33.27 -13.27 8.70
N ILE A 660 32.77 -14.52 8.77
CA ILE A 660 33.58 -15.71 9.17
C ILE A 660 33.44 -16.73 8.06
N TYR A 661 34.58 -17.11 7.47
CA TYR A 661 34.59 -18.04 6.34
C TYR A 661 35.88 -18.84 6.23
N PRO A 662 35.84 -20.03 5.58
CA PRO A 662 34.66 -20.77 5.21
C PRO A 662 33.96 -21.37 6.43
N ASN A 663 32.66 -21.59 6.33
CA ASN A 663 31.90 -22.35 7.33
C ASN A 663 30.76 -23.08 6.60
N PRO A 664 30.77 -24.41 6.43
CA PRO A 664 31.72 -25.36 7.01
C PRO A 664 33.18 -25.20 6.54
N ILE A 665 34.11 -25.65 7.40
CA ILE A 665 35.56 -25.63 7.12
C ILE A 665 36.08 -27.07 7.04
N GLU A 666 36.94 -27.34 6.07
CA GLU A 666 37.62 -28.62 5.97
C GLU A 666 38.59 -28.88 7.14
N ARG A 667 38.72 -30.12 7.53
CA ARG A 667 39.70 -30.55 8.53
C ARG A 667 41.10 -30.10 8.10
N ASP A 668 41.81 -29.45 9.02
CA ASP A 668 43.10 -28.78 8.75
C ASP A 668 43.00 -27.52 7.84
N GLY A 669 41.78 -27.00 7.63
CA GLY A 669 41.55 -25.78 6.87
C GLY A 669 41.91 -24.50 7.61
N THR A 670 41.80 -23.39 6.88
CA THR A 670 42.11 -22.05 7.40
C THR A 670 40.80 -21.29 7.62
N LEU A 671 40.56 -20.82 8.85
CA LEU A 671 39.43 -19.98 9.23
C LEU A 671 39.80 -18.50 9.12
N HIS A 672 39.05 -17.75 8.39
CA HIS A 672 39.19 -16.29 8.26
C HIS A 672 38.06 -15.59 8.99
N ILE A 673 38.41 -14.53 9.71
CA ILE A 673 37.46 -13.64 10.42
C ILE A 673 37.78 -12.21 9.99
N GLN A 674 36.79 -11.53 9.45
CA GLN A 674 36.85 -10.10 9.09
C GLN A 674 35.81 -9.33 9.91
N SER A 675 36.19 -8.16 10.45
CA SER A 675 35.31 -7.33 11.26
C SER A 675 35.55 -5.86 10.92
N GLU A 676 34.48 -5.08 10.95
CA GLU A 676 34.58 -3.61 10.81
C GLU A 676 35.22 -2.96 12.05
N PHE A 677 35.16 -3.63 13.21
CA PHE A 677 35.73 -3.15 14.45
C PHE A 677 36.97 -3.96 14.87
N PRO A 678 37.91 -3.34 15.61
CA PRO A 678 39.07 -4.06 16.14
C PRO A 678 38.61 -5.16 17.12
N ILE A 679 39.09 -6.38 16.90
CA ILE A 679 38.88 -7.54 17.76
C ILE A 679 39.94 -7.53 18.84
N GLU A 680 39.55 -7.74 20.09
CA GLU A 680 40.46 -7.78 21.25
C GLU A 680 40.92 -9.20 21.59
N ASN A 681 39.98 -10.17 21.51
CA ASN A 681 40.25 -11.57 21.79
C ASN A 681 39.35 -12.49 21.00
N ILE A 682 39.85 -13.71 20.73
CA ILE A 682 39.11 -14.78 20.04
C ILE A 682 39.35 -16.09 20.78
N ALA A 683 38.30 -16.82 21.12
CA ALA A 683 38.34 -18.11 21.77
C ALA A 683 37.46 -19.14 21.07
N LEU A 684 37.99 -20.32 20.85
CA LEU A 684 37.25 -21.46 20.26
C LEU A 684 36.99 -22.50 21.35
N PHE A 685 35.77 -23.05 21.35
CA PHE A 685 35.36 -24.10 22.29
C PHE A 685 34.81 -25.31 21.53
N ASP A 686 35.11 -26.50 21.97
CA ASP A 686 34.50 -27.74 21.44
C ASP A 686 33.04 -27.92 21.91
N GLY A 687 32.37 -28.98 21.43
CA GLY A 687 30.99 -29.30 21.76
C GLY A 687 30.71 -29.58 23.25
N MET A 688 31.77 -29.76 24.07
CA MET A 688 31.69 -29.94 25.54
C MET A 688 32.05 -28.66 26.29
N GLY A 689 32.29 -27.54 25.59
CA GLY A 689 32.65 -26.26 26.19
C GLY A 689 34.15 -26.15 26.63
N LYS A 690 35.02 -27.07 26.22
CA LYS A 690 36.46 -27.04 26.50
C LYS A 690 37.13 -26.09 25.49
N ALA A 691 37.94 -25.18 25.99
CA ALA A 691 38.71 -24.25 25.16
C ALA A 691 39.74 -24.98 24.28
N VAL A 692 39.76 -24.63 23.00
CA VAL A 692 40.70 -25.13 21.99
C VAL A 692 41.72 -24.04 21.68
N GLN A 693 42.95 -24.39 21.63
CA GLN A 693 44.03 -23.44 21.34
C GLN A 693 44.06 -23.11 19.84
N LEU A 694 43.88 -21.85 19.50
CA LEU A 694 43.98 -21.34 18.14
C LEU A 694 45.41 -20.87 17.86
N THR A 695 45.95 -21.27 16.70
CA THR A 695 47.21 -20.79 16.19
C THR A 695 46.99 -19.94 14.96
N GLY A 696 47.28 -18.63 15.01
CA GLY A 696 46.99 -17.73 13.90
C GLY A 696 47.64 -16.36 14.03
N ALA A 697 47.47 -15.55 13.01
CA ALA A 697 48.03 -14.21 12.92
C ALA A 697 46.90 -13.18 12.68
N ALA A 698 47.05 -12.02 13.35
CA ALA A 698 46.21 -10.83 13.10
C ALA A 698 46.80 -9.97 11.98
N SER A 699 45.96 -9.40 11.15
CA SER A 699 46.32 -8.44 10.11
C SER A 699 45.35 -7.24 10.13
N ASN A 700 45.70 -6.13 9.45
CA ASN A 700 44.87 -4.92 9.35
C ASN A 700 44.45 -4.30 10.69
N ALA A 701 45.42 -3.98 11.56
CA ALA A 701 45.17 -3.32 12.84
C ALA A 701 44.10 -4.04 13.73
N GLY A 702 44.08 -5.38 13.71
CA GLY A 702 43.19 -6.18 14.54
C GLY A 702 41.75 -6.32 13.98
N ARG A 703 41.54 -6.11 12.70
CA ARG A 703 40.24 -6.28 12.03
C ARG A 703 40.13 -7.54 11.18
N SER A 704 41.24 -8.21 10.93
CA SER A 704 41.25 -9.47 10.18
C SER A 704 42.16 -10.47 10.90
N TYR A 705 41.66 -11.70 11.05
CA TYR A 705 42.38 -12.80 11.69
C TYR A 705 42.31 -14.02 10.79
N THR A 706 43.40 -14.80 10.81
CA THR A 706 43.50 -16.06 10.08
C THR A 706 44.04 -17.11 11.04
N PHE A 707 43.28 -18.20 11.22
CA PHE A 707 43.61 -19.32 12.08
C PHE A 707 43.73 -20.60 11.29
N LEU A 708 44.76 -21.37 11.56
CA LEU A 708 44.90 -22.73 11.04
C LEU A 708 44.30 -23.70 12.07
N LEU A 709 43.31 -24.50 11.65
CA LEU A 709 42.57 -25.43 12.51
C LEU A 709 43.17 -26.85 12.40
N ASN A 710 44.46 -27.01 12.76
CA ASN A 710 45.14 -28.30 12.63
C ASN A 710 44.71 -29.26 13.73
N ASN A 711 44.50 -30.53 13.35
CA ASN A 711 44.20 -31.65 14.24
C ASN A 711 42.93 -31.52 15.07
N LEU A 712 41.95 -30.71 14.65
CA LEU A 712 40.66 -30.65 15.31
C LEU A 712 39.72 -31.74 14.78
N PRO A 713 39.01 -32.53 15.65
CA PRO A 713 38.03 -33.48 15.22
C PRO A 713 36.88 -32.84 14.41
N ALA A 714 36.29 -33.56 13.48
CA ALA A 714 35.08 -33.13 12.83
C ALA A 714 33.97 -32.96 13.87
N GLY A 715 33.20 -31.86 13.75
CA GLY A 715 32.12 -31.55 14.69
C GLY A 715 31.83 -30.08 14.82
N PHE A 716 30.89 -29.74 15.70
CA PHE A 716 30.53 -28.34 15.97
C PHE A 716 31.42 -27.73 17.04
N TYR A 717 31.84 -26.51 16.77
CA TYR A 717 32.64 -25.68 17.67
C TYR A 717 31.94 -24.33 17.90
N THR A 718 32.17 -23.71 19.05
CA THR A 718 31.66 -22.38 19.38
C THR A 718 32.80 -21.39 19.38
N LEU A 719 32.78 -20.41 18.49
CA LEU A 719 33.70 -19.31 18.38
C LEU A 719 33.16 -18.11 19.16
N LYS A 720 33.91 -17.62 20.14
CA LYS A 720 33.62 -16.37 20.87
C LYS A 720 34.65 -15.32 20.49
N ILE A 721 34.14 -14.16 20.07
CA ILE A 721 34.95 -13.03 19.60
C ILE A 721 34.63 -11.83 20.48
N TYR A 722 35.65 -11.23 21.05
CA TYR A 722 35.56 -10.07 21.93
C TYR A 722 36.06 -8.85 21.16
N SER A 723 35.17 -7.86 20.96
CA SER A 723 35.56 -6.59 20.35
C SER A 723 35.96 -5.55 21.41
N LYS A 724 36.75 -4.55 21.02
CA LYS A 724 37.19 -3.47 21.92
C LYS A 724 36.05 -2.65 22.55
N ASN A 725 34.84 -2.78 22.05
CA ASN A 725 33.65 -2.11 22.56
C ASN A 725 32.88 -2.94 23.60
N ASN A 726 33.49 -3.95 24.19
CA ASN A 726 32.91 -4.93 25.11
C ASN A 726 31.74 -5.78 24.49
N ASN A 727 31.61 -5.80 23.20
CA ASN A 727 30.65 -6.70 22.53
C ASN A 727 31.25 -8.09 22.38
N ILE A 728 30.41 -9.11 22.66
CA ILE A 728 30.79 -10.51 22.47
C ILE A 728 29.96 -11.07 21.33
N THR A 729 30.59 -11.50 20.25
CA THR A 729 29.95 -12.22 19.14
C THR A 729 30.22 -13.72 19.32
N ILE A 730 29.15 -14.51 19.23
CA ILE A 730 29.21 -15.98 19.32
C ILE A 730 28.74 -16.55 17.99
N LYS A 731 29.57 -17.39 17.37
CA LYS A 731 29.27 -18.07 16.11
C LYS A 731 29.53 -19.57 16.22
N LYS A 732 28.70 -20.38 15.59
CA LYS A 732 28.94 -21.83 15.42
C LYS A 732 29.79 -22.06 14.18
N ILE A 733 30.77 -22.94 14.30
CA ILE A 733 31.65 -23.38 13.21
C ILE A 733 31.50 -24.89 13.08
N LEU A 734 31.34 -25.37 11.86
CA LEU A 734 31.34 -26.79 11.54
C LEU A 734 32.67 -27.15 10.89
N ILE A 735 33.41 -28.06 11.51
CA ILE A 735 34.62 -28.72 10.94
C ILE A 735 34.19 -30.06 10.36
N GLN A 736 34.48 -30.29 9.08
CA GLN A 736 34.14 -31.51 8.32
C GLN A 736 35.33 -32.43 8.18
#